data_370064fdf25314bb4cbc9d6fb1037e83
#
_entry.id   370064fdf25314bb4cbc9d6fb1037e83
#
_cell.length_a   1.000
_cell.length_b   1.000
_cell.length_c   1.000
_cell.angle_alpha   90.00
_cell.angle_beta   90.00
_cell.angle_gamma   90.00
#
_symmetry.space_group_name_H-M   'P 1'
#
loop_
_entity.id
_entity.type
_entity.pdbx_description
1 polymer ?
#
loop_
_entity_poly.entity_id
_entity_poly.type
_entity_poly.pdbx_seq_one_letter_code
_entity_poly.pdbx_strand_id
1 'polypeptide(L)'
;MAVHQQRRALVAGILGGALALGLFVGAPTVSARPLATPPPSPSMGPADPEYADAIELGQKELQAIIAKLGVSMASIALVSPDSVLWSQAMGTVSGPGTTATLTTAASIGSVSKNFAAISVMQLVDAGKVKLDAPVTRYIPDFTMASPAYRRITVRMLLDHTAGIPGTNMVNSVTLTPWPGYADATLAFLKAQRLKAKPGAIASYCNDCYTLAGILVERVSGKSYPQYVQDAIFTPLGMTNSAYAVRPFAEGQVGRLTMSNGGTLPVDYDNFYAAGGVYSTPTDMAALAQMYLNDGVFNGTRILSKRAIAEMGTWQVADTLNPIPDARNAVKFGLGWDTVEVLALEAAGVTAWQKGGDSATSHAAFIVAPSAGLAVIVQAVAFKVNSSVLQDIGQTVLLQALVDSGQIAKLPPVVVSVPPEVTPTAAQVTAMLGQYPQTGFRYKVVQGPGTSLQVAKLTDAGWKVDKPQFTLRTDGLWWSTGKVPAAISVYSGRGKNYLVLTSPGGYGQFLADVYLGEQVSPAKPLSRVWQSRLGEQWVPVNQAAVSWLWFENPVRTFKAIPGLPGYAIAAGVASSIPVSTTASNRVGAMFLRVPGESAGVDIYDTTAIVRDGHEWMWFGNELTRPVATIPPLSSTPSNVTIGAEGYTEWRSVPAGTLVVSGDVAWRVFDSTFKPLTAGVGASSTISVPSGGFVAFFGGPGSAVTASVS
;
A
#
# COMPACT_ATOMS: atom_id res chain seq x y z
N MET A 1 18.28 -20.93 17.00
CA MET A 1 18.50 -20.63 15.57
C MET A 1 17.52 -21.33 14.63
N ALA A 2 17.35 -22.65 14.65
CA ALA A 2 16.40 -23.34 13.76
C ALA A 2 14.92 -22.96 13.94
N VAL A 3 14.48 -22.64 15.12
CA VAL A 3 13.12 -22.21 15.47
C VAL A 3 12.82 -20.81 14.89
N HIS A 4 13.82 -19.93 14.79
CA HIS A 4 13.69 -18.58 14.20
C HIS A 4 13.46 -18.60 12.67
N GLN A 5 14.12 -19.50 11.95
CA GLN A 5 14.01 -19.57 10.49
C GLN A 5 12.66 -20.14 10.01
N GLN A 6 12.06 -21.08 10.75
CA GLN A 6 10.75 -21.65 10.40
C GLN A 6 9.59 -20.71 10.72
N ARG A 7 9.72 -19.84 11.73
CA ARG A 7 8.68 -18.87 12.11
C ARG A 7 8.53 -17.74 11.08
N ARG A 8 9.64 -17.25 10.50
CA ARG A 8 9.61 -16.22 9.44
C ARG A 8 8.91 -16.67 8.15
N ALA A 9 9.06 -17.91 7.76
CA ALA A 9 8.45 -18.41 6.52
C ALA A 9 6.92 -18.57 6.61
N LEU A 10 6.36 -18.71 7.81
CA LEU A 10 4.92 -18.94 8.00
C LEU A 10 4.17 -17.66 8.38
N VAL A 11 4.78 -16.76 9.15
CA VAL A 11 4.25 -15.41 9.40
C VAL A 11 4.24 -14.62 8.08
N ALA A 12 5.29 -14.73 7.25
CA ALA A 12 5.28 -14.20 5.89
C ALA A 12 4.23 -14.91 4.99
N GLY A 13 3.90 -16.17 5.23
CA GLY A 13 2.86 -16.90 4.49
C GLY A 13 1.42 -16.54 4.89
N ILE A 14 1.17 -16.27 6.15
CA ILE A 14 -0.17 -15.92 6.68
C ILE A 14 -0.36 -14.40 6.73
N LEU A 15 0.64 -13.65 7.22
CA LEU A 15 0.62 -12.18 7.25
C LEU A 15 1.01 -11.54 5.91
N GLY A 16 1.93 -12.13 5.15
CA GLY A 16 2.24 -11.72 3.79
C GLY A 16 1.05 -11.82 2.84
N GLY A 17 0.06 -12.65 3.16
CA GLY A 17 -1.24 -12.69 2.49
C GLY A 17 -2.23 -11.61 2.94
N ALA A 18 -2.10 -11.08 4.16
CA ALA A 18 -3.01 -10.07 4.71
C ALA A 18 -2.47 -8.64 4.59
N LEU A 19 -1.16 -8.46 4.58
CA LEU A 19 -0.48 -7.15 4.51
C LEU A 19 0.17 -6.88 3.15
N ALA A 20 0.25 -7.87 2.23
CA ALA A 20 0.51 -7.55 0.84
C ALA A 20 -0.71 -6.80 0.29
N LEU A 21 -0.73 -5.50 0.49
CA LEU A 21 -1.50 -4.58 -0.34
C LEU A 21 -1.42 -5.06 -1.79
N GLY A 22 -2.59 -5.24 -2.41
CA GLY A 22 -2.79 -5.86 -3.71
C GLY A 22 -2.09 -5.20 -4.89
N LEU A 23 -0.79 -5.03 -4.83
CA LEU A 23 0.02 -4.55 -5.93
C LEU A 23 0.72 -5.67 -6.71
N PHE A 24 0.69 -6.93 -6.24
CA PHE A 24 1.41 -8.01 -6.90
C PHE A 24 0.66 -9.35 -6.86
N VAL A 25 -0.34 -9.49 -7.72
CA VAL A 25 -0.82 -10.81 -8.15
C VAL A 25 -0.41 -10.99 -9.61
N GLY A 26 0.67 -11.70 -9.84
CA GLY A 26 1.03 -12.14 -11.19
C GLY A 26 2.40 -11.74 -11.73
N ALA A 27 3.38 -11.40 -10.88
CA ALA A 27 4.75 -11.38 -11.36
C ALA A 27 5.15 -12.81 -11.81
N PRO A 28 5.78 -12.99 -12.98
CA PRO A 28 6.29 -14.29 -13.36
C PRO A 28 7.21 -14.80 -12.24
N THR A 29 7.09 -16.09 -11.88
CA THR A 29 7.98 -16.74 -10.93
C THR A 29 9.39 -16.75 -11.51
N VAL A 30 10.13 -15.67 -11.30
CA VAL A 30 11.54 -15.59 -11.64
C VAL A 30 12.30 -16.23 -10.49
N SER A 31 12.82 -17.43 -10.76
CA SER A 31 13.69 -18.14 -9.83
C SER A 31 14.93 -17.28 -9.55
N ALA A 32 15.08 -16.84 -8.31
CA ALA A 32 16.27 -16.10 -7.89
C ALA A 32 17.47 -17.05 -7.88
N ARG A 33 18.37 -16.89 -8.83
CA ARG A 33 19.70 -17.51 -8.80
C ARG A 33 20.58 -16.62 -7.92
N PRO A 34 21.39 -17.19 -6.99
CA PRO A 34 22.31 -16.39 -6.20
C PRO A 34 23.27 -15.63 -7.12
N LEU A 35 23.47 -14.33 -6.87
CA LEU A 35 24.49 -13.55 -7.55
C LEU A 35 25.87 -14.14 -7.21
N ALA A 36 26.66 -14.43 -8.23
CA ALA A 36 27.99 -15.07 -8.09
C ALA A 36 29.11 -14.08 -7.70
N THR A 37 28.81 -12.82 -7.48
CA THR A 37 29.75 -11.78 -7.01
C THR A 37 29.49 -11.45 -5.56
N PRO A 38 30.54 -11.34 -4.70
CA PRO A 38 30.37 -10.87 -3.35
C PRO A 38 29.69 -9.49 -3.38
N PRO A 39 28.76 -9.22 -2.45
CA PRO A 39 28.15 -7.91 -2.37
C PRO A 39 29.24 -6.84 -2.18
N PRO A 40 29.08 -5.65 -2.79
CA PRO A 40 30.03 -4.55 -2.56
C PRO A 40 30.09 -4.22 -1.07
N SER A 41 31.25 -3.73 -0.62
CA SER A 41 31.46 -3.37 0.77
C SER A 41 30.41 -2.34 1.20
N PRO A 42 29.78 -2.49 2.39
CA PRO A 42 28.75 -1.60 2.86
C PRO A 42 29.32 -0.18 3.08
N SER A 43 28.52 0.84 2.76
CA SER A 43 28.82 2.23 3.17
C SER A 43 28.39 2.41 4.62
N MET A 44 29.31 2.68 5.52
CA MET A 44 29.06 2.92 6.94
C MET A 44 29.28 4.40 7.29
N GLY A 45 28.38 4.91 8.09
CA GLY A 45 28.52 6.18 8.81
C GLY A 45 28.93 5.96 10.27
N PRO A 46 28.52 6.83 11.18
CA PRO A 46 28.76 6.65 12.61
C PRO A 46 28.33 5.26 13.10
N ALA A 47 29.04 4.72 14.09
CA ALA A 47 28.73 3.49 14.79
C ALA A 47 29.19 3.65 16.25
N ASP A 48 28.25 4.04 17.12
CA ASP A 48 28.48 4.27 18.53
C ASP A 48 28.69 2.93 19.24
N PRO A 49 29.84 2.72 19.89
CA PRO A 49 30.14 1.45 20.56
C PRO A 49 29.20 1.13 21.73
N GLU A 50 28.52 2.10 22.30
CA GLU A 50 27.48 1.85 23.33
C GLU A 50 26.34 0.97 22.78
N TYR A 51 26.05 1.07 21.46
CA TYR A 51 24.97 0.33 20.79
C TYR A 51 25.48 -0.84 19.94
N ALA A 52 26.60 -1.45 20.32
CA ALA A 52 27.27 -2.48 19.52
C ALA A 52 26.40 -3.69 19.22
N ASP A 53 25.61 -4.18 20.18
CA ASP A 53 24.75 -5.35 20.00
C ASP A 53 23.55 -5.02 19.08
N ALA A 54 22.96 -3.82 19.21
CA ALA A 54 21.91 -3.35 18.31
C ALA A 54 22.41 -3.17 16.87
N ILE A 55 23.64 -2.67 16.70
CA ILE A 55 24.30 -2.52 15.40
C ILE A 55 24.56 -3.88 14.75
N GLU A 56 25.17 -4.83 15.49
CA GLU A 56 25.43 -6.18 14.99
C GLU A 56 24.13 -6.88 14.55
N LEU A 57 23.10 -6.76 15.38
CA LEU A 57 21.78 -7.34 15.10
C LEU A 57 21.18 -6.72 13.83
N GLY A 58 21.20 -5.40 13.70
CA GLY A 58 20.69 -4.68 12.52
C GLY A 58 21.45 -5.06 11.24
N GLN A 59 22.78 -5.15 11.30
CA GLN A 59 23.62 -5.57 10.18
C GLN A 59 23.25 -6.99 9.71
N LYS A 60 23.08 -7.91 10.65
CA LYS A 60 22.67 -9.29 10.36
C LYS A 60 21.30 -9.38 9.72
N GLU A 61 20.34 -8.58 10.18
CA GLU A 61 19.00 -8.54 9.61
C GLU A 61 19.00 -7.96 8.18
N LEU A 62 19.72 -6.86 7.93
CA LEU A 62 19.85 -6.30 6.58
C LEU A 62 20.54 -7.29 5.62
N GLN A 63 21.61 -7.94 6.05
CA GLN A 63 22.27 -9.00 5.26
C GLN A 63 21.32 -10.17 4.96
N ALA A 64 20.48 -10.53 5.93
CA ALA A 64 19.53 -11.63 5.77
C ALA A 64 18.45 -11.32 4.73
N ILE A 65 17.89 -10.10 4.69
CA ILE A 65 16.90 -9.73 3.67
C ILE A 65 17.53 -9.62 2.28
N ILE A 66 18.73 -9.07 2.16
CA ILE A 66 19.49 -9.02 0.90
C ILE A 66 19.71 -10.44 0.36
N ALA A 67 20.26 -11.33 1.18
CA ALA A 67 20.63 -12.68 0.74
C ALA A 67 19.42 -13.59 0.44
N LYS A 68 18.31 -13.45 1.17
CA LYS A 68 17.17 -14.40 1.12
C LYS A 68 15.97 -13.88 0.35
N LEU A 69 15.76 -12.56 0.29
CA LEU A 69 14.56 -11.96 -0.29
C LEU A 69 14.85 -11.21 -1.59
N GLY A 70 16.11 -11.14 -2.03
CA GLY A 70 16.49 -10.49 -3.29
C GLY A 70 16.38 -8.97 -3.22
N VAL A 71 16.66 -8.39 -2.05
CA VAL A 71 16.73 -6.94 -1.85
C VAL A 71 17.95 -6.40 -2.61
N SER A 72 17.74 -5.41 -3.47
CA SER A 72 18.81 -4.76 -4.25
C SER A 72 19.63 -3.80 -3.38
N MET A 73 18.94 -3.04 -2.54
CA MET A 73 19.52 -2.06 -1.63
C MET A 73 18.76 -2.09 -0.30
N ALA A 74 19.48 -1.99 0.80
CA ALA A 74 18.93 -1.74 2.13
C ALA A 74 19.75 -0.69 2.87
N SER A 75 19.09 0.15 3.67
CA SER A 75 19.76 1.16 4.51
C SER A 75 19.03 1.37 5.82
N ILE A 76 19.77 1.83 6.83
CA ILE A 76 19.26 2.04 8.19
C ILE A 76 19.98 3.22 8.86
N ALA A 77 19.29 3.90 9.77
CA ALA A 77 19.90 4.76 10.78
C ALA A 77 19.22 4.58 12.14
N LEU A 78 20.03 4.48 13.20
CA LEU A 78 19.64 4.57 14.60
C LEU A 78 20.03 5.96 15.10
N VAL A 79 19.12 6.64 15.80
CA VAL A 79 19.20 8.08 16.04
C VAL A 79 18.86 8.40 17.49
N SER A 80 19.64 9.32 18.10
CA SER A 80 19.32 9.99 19.37
C SER A 80 18.91 11.46 19.11
N PRO A 81 18.45 12.22 20.11
CA PRO A 81 18.11 13.63 19.94
C PRO A 81 19.23 14.47 19.34
N ASP A 82 20.48 14.15 19.63
CA ASP A 82 21.64 14.99 19.33
C ASP A 82 22.55 14.39 18.25
N SER A 83 22.41 13.10 17.93
CA SER A 83 23.35 12.42 17.02
C SER A 83 22.73 11.28 16.24
N VAL A 84 23.38 10.91 15.14
CA VAL A 84 23.20 9.63 14.46
C VAL A 84 24.11 8.62 15.14
N LEU A 85 23.53 7.67 15.88
CA LEU A 85 24.26 6.64 16.64
C LEU A 85 24.84 5.59 15.70
N TRP A 86 24.11 5.24 14.66
CA TRP A 86 24.54 4.31 13.62
C TRP A 86 23.82 4.59 12.30
N SER A 87 24.58 4.48 11.20
CA SER A 87 23.98 4.47 9.86
C SER A 87 24.75 3.57 8.91
N GLN A 88 24.00 2.90 8.02
CA GLN A 88 24.58 1.97 7.06
C GLN A 88 23.72 1.84 5.81
N ALA A 89 24.38 1.68 4.64
CA ALA A 89 23.77 1.31 3.38
C ALA A 89 24.48 0.09 2.80
N MET A 90 23.73 -0.85 2.24
CA MET A 90 24.22 -2.11 1.66
C MET A 90 23.54 -2.36 0.32
N GLY A 91 24.21 -3.12 -0.56
CA GLY A 91 23.69 -3.53 -1.86
C GLY A 91 24.07 -2.60 -2.99
N THR A 92 23.23 -2.54 -4.03
CA THR A 92 23.52 -1.83 -5.28
C THR A 92 22.47 -0.79 -5.62
N VAL A 93 22.88 0.29 -6.30
CA VAL A 93 21.98 1.36 -6.76
C VAL A 93 21.24 0.95 -8.02
N SER A 94 21.96 0.42 -9.03
CA SER A 94 21.41 0.16 -10.38
C SER A 94 22.02 -1.08 -11.04
N GLY A 95 22.32 -2.12 -10.25
CA GLY A 95 22.87 -3.38 -10.74
C GLY A 95 24.32 -3.61 -10.32
N PRO A 96 24.97 -4.69 -10.81
CA PRO A 96 26.32 -5.05 -10.44
C PRO A 96 27.33 -3.91 -10.67
N GLY A 97 28.23 -3.70 -9.70
CA GLY A 97 29.28 -2.68 -9.77
C GLY A 97 28.88 -1.27 -9.28
N THR A 98 27.61 -1.05 -8.91
CA THR A 98 27.15 0.24 -8.36
C THR A 98 26.80 0.08 -6.88
N THR A 99 27.69 0.52 -6.00
CA THR A 99 27.48 0.39 -4.54
C THR A 99 26.50 1.44 -4.03
N ALA A 100 25.53 1.02 -3.23
CA ALA A 100 24.64 1.93 -2.50
C ALA A 100 25.43 2.67 -1.40
N THR A 101 25.14 3.95 -1.22
CA THR A 101 25.76 4.81 -0.23
C THR A 101 24.71 5.42 0.69
N LEU A 102 25.15 6.08 1.76
CA LEU A 102 24.26 6.80 2.68
C LEU A 102 23.55 8.00 2.02
N THR A 103 23.98 8.41 0.82
CA THR A 103 23.35 9.47 0.01
C THR A 103 22.47 8.90 -1.11
N THR A 104 22.40 7.56 -1.26
CA THR A 104 21.49 6.94 -2.21
C THR A 104 20.07 6.95 -1.64
N ALA A 105 19.18 7.68 -2.29
CA ALA A 105 17.78 7.78 -1.89
C ALA A 105 16.96 6.54 -2.31
N ALA A 106 15.85 6.31 -1.63
CA ALA A 106 14.78 5.41 -2.05
C ALA A 106 13.43 6.06 -1.78
N SER A 107 12.37 5.65 -2.51
CA SER A 107 11.02 6.06 -2.12
C SER A 107 10.74 5.57 -0.70
N ILE A 108 10.25 6.46 0.15
CA ILE A 108 9.81 6.11 1.50
C ILE A 108 8.30 5.82 1.54
N GLY A 109 7.64 5.79 0.37
CA GLY A 109 6.22 5.51 0.25
C GLY A 109 5.41 6.32 1.25
N SER A 110 4.50 5.66 1.93
CA SER A 110 3.56 6.30 2.88
C SER A 110 4.20 6.94 4.11
N VAL A 111 5.50 6.78 4.39
CA VAL A 111 6.20 7.61 5.39
C VAL A 111 6.13 9.10 5.00
N SER A 112 5.93 9.40 3.71
CA SER A 112 5.65 10.75 3.19
C SER A 112 4.46 11.45 3.86
N LYS A 113 3.53 10.71 4.44
CA LYS A 113 2.38 11.25 5.17
C LYS A 113 2.78 12.06 6.40
N ASN A 114 3.93 11.76 7.00
CA ASN A 114 4.50 12.58 8.08
C ASN A 114 4.74 14.02 7.61
N PHE A 115 5.31 14.19 6.41
CA PHE A 115 5.56 15.53 5.85
C PHE A 115 4.25 16.28 5.56
N ALA A 116 3.21 15.58 5.14
CA ALA A 116 1.89 16.19 4.96
C ALA A 116 1.27 16.63 6.29
N ALA A 117 1.35 15.78 7.31
CA ALA A 117 0.85 16.11 8.64
C ALA A 117 1.64 17.28 9.24
N ILE A 118 2.98 17.29 9.15
CA ILE A 118 3.83 18.43 9.56
C ILE A 118 3.41 19.72 8.84
N SER A 119 3.23 19.66 7.51
CA SER A 119 2.84 20.84 6.71
C SER A 119 1.48 21.41 7.15
N VAL A 120 0.50 20.55 7.39
CA VAL A 120 -0.82 20.98 7.91
C VAL A 120 -0.67 21.54 9.32
N MET A 121 0.12 20.90 10.20
CA MET A 121 0.33 21.35 11.57
C MET A 121 1.11 22.67 11.66
N GLN A 122 2.04 22.95 10.73
CA GLN A 122 2.67 24.27 10.61
C GLN A 122 1.62 25.36 10.28
N LEU A 123 0.67 25.06 9.41
CA LEU A 123 -0.42 25.98 9.10
C LEU A 123 -1.42 26.12 10.28
N VAL A 124 -1.56 25.08 11.11
CA VAL A 124 -2.32 25.13 12.38
C VAL A 124 -1.60 26.02 13.40
N ASP A 125 -0.29 25.83 13.60
CA ASP A 125 0.53 26.66 14.49
C ASP A 125 0.51 28.14 14.07
N ALA A 126 0.49 28.40 12.75
CA ALA A 126 0.35 29.73 12.18
C ALA A 126 -1.08 30.31 12.27
N GLY A 127 -2.05 29.58 12.82
CA GLY A 127 -3.46 29.99 12.93
C GLY A 127 -4.24 30.05 11.60
N LYS A 128 -3.64 29.59 10.50
CA LYS A 128 -4.24 29.62 9.15
C LYS A 128 -5.22 28.46 8.93
N VAL A 129 -5.01 27.32 9.61
CA VAL A 129 -5.84 26.11 9.53
C VAL A 129 -6.35 25.75 10.93
N LYS A 130 -7.57 25.22 11.00
CA LYS A 130 -8.14 24.61 12.21
C LYS A 130 -8.40 23.12 11.91
N LEU A 131 -7.85 22.21 12.71
CA LEU A 131 -7.99 20.77 12.50
C LEU A 131 -9.46 20.32 12.42
N ASP A 132 -10.33 20.88 13.24
CA ASP A 132 -11.72 20.46 13.33
C ASP A 132 -12.67 21.29 12.43
N ALA A 133 -12.10 22.13 11.56
CA ALA A 133 -12.88 22.84 10.54
C ALA A 133 -13.14 21.92 9.33
N PRO A 134 -14.29 22.08 8.64
CA PRO A 134 -14.57 21.36 7.40
C PRO A 134 -13.51 21.63 6.33
N VAL A 135 -13.09 20.59 5.62
CA VAL A 135 -12.12 20.67 4.51
C VAL A 135 -12.58 21.65 3.42
N THR A 136 -13.89 21.70 3.16
CA THR A 136 -14.50 22.60 2.17
C THR A 136 -14.27 24.09 2.46
N ARG A 137 -13.87 24.46 3.68
CA ARG A 137 -13.43 25.82 4.01
C ARG A 137 -12.14 26.20 3.30
N TYR A 138 -11.25 25.23 3.08
CA TYR A 138 -9.91 25.43 2.53
C TYR A 138 -9.80 24.96 1.08
N ILE A 139 -10.65 24.00 0.68
CA ILE A 139 -10.77 23.47 -0.68
C ILE A 139 -12.23 23.62 -1.12
N PRO A 140 -12.68 24.83 -1.54
CA PRO A 140 -14.10 25.09 -1.84
C PRO A 140 -14.63 24.32 -3.05
N ASP A 141 -13.76 23.90 -3.96
CA ASP A 141 -14.04 23.09 -5.14
C ASP A 141 -14.07 21.57 -4.86
N PHE A 142 -13.70 21.13 -3.65
CA PHE A 142 -13.84 19.73 -3.24
C PHE A 142 -15.32 19.36 -3.07
N THR A 143 -15.76 18.36 -3.82
CA THR A 143 -17.12 17.81 -3.75
C THR A 143 -17.11 16.30 -3.90
N MET A 144 -18.14 15.62 -3.39
CA MET A 144 -18.39 14.19 -3.59
C MET A 144 -19.88 13.94 -3.83
N ALA A 145 -20.22 12.78 -4.41
CA ALA A 145 -21.61 12.37 -4.61
C ALA A 145 -22.40 12.18 -3.30
N SER A 146 -21.74 11.85 -2.19
CA SER A 146 -22.37 11.76 -0.86
C SER A 146 -22.39 13.14 -0.17
N PRO A 147 -23.54 13.78 0.09
CA PRO A 147 -23.59 15.14 0.69
C PRO A 147 -22.88 15.26 2.05
N ALA A 148 -22.66 14.14 2.74
CA ALA A 148 -21.95 14.09 4.01
C ALA A 148 -20.46 14.49 3.91
N TYR A 149 -19.88 14.61 2.71
CA TYR A 149 -18.51 15.10 2.52
C TYR A 149 -18.27 16.48 3.15
N ARG A 150 -19.31 17.31 3.24
CA ARG A 150 -19.24 18.63 3.88
C ARG A 150 -18.89 18.59 5.36
N ARG A 151 -18.98 17.40 6.01
CA ARG A 151 -18.63 17.19 7.41
C ARG A 151 -17.23 16.64 7.61
N ILE A 152 -16.51 16.36 6.54
CA ILE A 152 -15.10 15.93 6.63
C ILE A 152 -14.29 17.10 7.15
N THR A 153 -13.61 16.91 8.28
CA THR A 153 -12.70 17.89 8.87
C THR A 153 -11.27 17.66 8.41
N VAL A 154 -10.38 18.64 8.62
CA VAL A 154 -8.96 18.50 8.32
C VAL A 154 -8.34 17.36 9.14
N ARG A 155 -8.70 17.23 10.42
CA ARG A 155 -8.30 16.11 11.28
C ARG A 155 -8.62 14.76 10.64
N MET A 156 -9.85 14.60 10.13
CA MET A 156 -10.31 13.35 9.51
C MET A 156 -9.55 12.96 8.25
N LEU A 157 -8.86 13.90 7.60
CA LEU A 157 -7.93 13.55 6.51
C LEU A 157 -6.66 12.88 7.05
N LEU A 158 -6.14 13.36 8.18
CA LEU A 158 -4.84 12.94 8.71
C LEU A 158 -4.93 11.68 9.59
N ASP A 159 -6.10 11.39 10.18
CA ASP A 159 -6.36 10.23 11.04
C ASP A 159 -7.15 9.11 10.34
N HIS A 160 -7.35 9.21 9.02
CA HIS A 160 -8.03 8.22 8.21
C HIS A 160 -9.53 7.98 8.51
N THR A 161 -10.22 8.94 9.15
CA THR A 161 -11.65 8.81 9.51
C THR A 161 -12.61 9.53 8.56
N ALA A 162 -12.12 10.09 7.46
CA ALA A 162 -12.93 10.82 6.49
C ALA A 162 -14.04 9.98 5.81
N GLY A 163 -13.89 8.66 5.77
CA GLY A 163 -14.82 7.75 5.11
C GLY A 163 -14.71 7.76 3.58
N ILE A 164 -13.66 8.34 3.02
CA ILE A 164 -13.33 8.32 1.58
C ILE A 164 -12.94 6.90 1.17
N PRO A 165 -13.27 6.44 -0.06
CA PRO A 165 -13.04 5.06 -0.51
C PRO A 165 -11.60 4.55 -0.40
N GLY A 166 -10.59 5.36 -0.77
CA GLY A 166 -9.18 4.91 -0.70
C GLY A 166 -8.24 5.73 -1.57
N THR A 167 -7.78 5.19 -2.68
CA THR A 167 -6.74 5.75 -3.55
C THR A 167 -7.26 5.93 -4.97
N ASN A 168 -7.03 7.08 -5.58
CA ASN A 168 -7.12 7.23 -7.03
C ASN A 168 -5.98 6.42 -7.68
N MET A 169 -6.30 5.30 -8.33
CA MET A 169 -5.29 4.38 -8.87
C MET A 169 -4.81 4.77 -10.27
N VAL A 170 -5.52 5.66 -11.00
CA VAL A 170 -5.15 6.05 -12.36
C VAL A 170 -3.92 6.94 -12.34
N ASN A 171 -2.84 6.47 -12.96
CA ASN A 171 -1.53 7.15 -12.99
C ASN A 171 -0.96 7.51 -11.61
N SER A 172 -1.35 6.77 -10.56
CA SER A 172 -0.83 6.96 -9.19
C SER A 172 0.66 6.68 -9.10
N VAL A 173 1.11 5.62 -9.78
CA VAL A 173 2.51 5.24 -9.92
C VAL A 173 2.85 5.16 -11.41
N THR A 174 3.91 5.85 -11.81
CA THR A 174 4.33 5.95 -13.22
C THR A 174 5.84 5.84 -13.35
N LEU A 175 6.35 5.67 -14.58
CA LEU A 175 7.79 5.61 -14.87
C LEU A 175 8.41 6.98 -15.19
N THR A 176 7.61 8.02 -15.17
CA THR A 176 8.01 9.42 -15.27
C THR A 176 7.06 10.26 -14.42
N PRO A 177 7.48 11.41 -13.88
CA PRO A 177 6.60 12.28 -13.07
C PRO A 177 5.28 12.63 -13.78
N TRP A 178 4.18 12.61 -13.01
CA TRP A 178 2.83 12.96 -13.47
C TRP A 178 2.21 14.05 -12.59
N PRO A 179 2.52 15.33 -12.82
CA PRO A 179 2.17 16.42 -11.90
C PRO A 179 0.66 16.72 -11.80
N GLY A 180 -0.16 16.28 -12.76
CA GLY A 180 -1.62 16.48 -12.77
C GLY A 180 -2.43 15.54 -11.85
N TYR A 181 -1.77 14.70 -11.05
CA TYR A 181 -2.44 13.69 -10.24
C TYR A 181 -3.41 14.28 -9.18
N ALA A 182 -3.03 15.39 -8.53
CA ALA A 182 -3.86 16.01 -7.50
C ALA A 182 -5.21 16.52 -8.07
N ASP A 183 -5.17 17.20 -9.22
CA ASP A 183 -6.37 17.68 -9.91
C ASP A 183 -7.23 16.52 -10.43
N ALA A 184 -6.59 15.47 -10.96
CA ALA A 184 -7.28 14.25 -11.38
C ALA A 184 -7.99 13.56 -10.19
N THR A 185 -7.40 13.61 -9.00
CA THR A 185 -8.01 13.08 -7.78
C THR A 185 -9.22 13.89 -7.34
N LEU A 186 -9.18 15.23 -7.39
CA LEU A 186 -10.37 16.07 -7.14
C LEU A 186 -11.51 15.75 -8.11
N ALA A 187 -11.18 15.63 -9.41
CA ALA A 187 -12.16 15.27 -10.43
C ALA A 187 -12.76 13.88 -10.20
N PHE A 188 -11.95 12.91 -9.81
CA PHE A 188 -12.38 11.56 -9.44
C PHE A 188 -13.33 11.57 -8.23
N LEU A 189 -12.93 12.23 -7.14
CA LEU A 189 -13.71 12.25 -5.89
C LEU A 189 -15.09 12.84 -6.07
N LYS A 190 -15.28 13.78 -7.00
CA LYS A 190 -16.58 14.38 -7.33
C LYS A 190 -17.66 13.33 -7.63
N ALA A 191 -17.31 12.26 -8.31
CA ALA A 191 -18.21 11.17 -8.69
C ALA A 191 -18.35 10.09 -7.60
N GLN A 192 -17.48 10.08 -6.58
CA GLN A 192 -17.43 9.01 -5.59
C GLN A 192 -18.39 9.21 -4.44
N ARG A 193 -18.95 8.10 -3.94
CA ARG A 193 -19.67 8.06 -2.66
C ARG A 193 -18.69 7.82 -1.52
N LEU A 194 -19.05 8.26 -0.32
CA LEU A 194 -18.34 7.86 0.89
C LEU A 194 -18.62 6.38 1.20
N LYS A 195 -17.58 5.62 1.59
CA LYS A 195 -17.72 4.23 2.08
C LYS A 195 -18.30 4.17 3.48
N ALA A 196 -18.11 5.21 4.29
CA ALA A 196 -18.66 5.36 5.63
C ALA A 196 -19.00 6.84 5.92
N LYS A 197 -19.82 7.09 6.94
CA LYS A 197 -20.01 8.45 7.44
C LYS A 197 -18.68 8.99 8.01
N PRO A 198 -18.32 10.27 7.77
CA PRO A 198 -17.15 10.87 8.40
C PRO A 198 -17.15 10.65 9.92
N GLY A 199 -16.02 10.20 10.46
CA GLY A 199 -15.84 9.87 11.86
C GLY A 199 -16.38 8.48 12.30
N ALA A 200 -16.97 7.68 11.40
CA ALA A 200 -17.59 6.41 11.79
C ALA A 200 -16.62 5.23 11.88
N ILE A 201 -15.60 5.20 11.03
CA ILE A 201 -14.54 4.17 11.01
C ILE A 201 -13.21 4.83 10.69
N ALA A 202 -12.15 4.30 11.23
CA ALA A 202 -10.79 4.62 10.81
C ALA A 202 -10.35 3.58 9.77
N SER A 203 -10.18 3.99 8.53
CA SER A 203 -9.78 3.11 7.43
C SER A 203 -8.85 3.84 6.49
N TYR A 204 -7.67 3.31 6.28
CA TYR A 204 -6.56 3.93 5.55
C TYR A 204 -6.98 4.55 4.23
N CYS A 205 -6.43 5.74 3.91
CA CYS A 205 -6.92 6.57 2.81
C CYS A 205 -5.79 7.44 2.25
N ASN A 206 -5.31 7.13 1.05
CA ASN A 206 -4.30 7.94 0.36
C ASN A 206 -4.89 9.24 -0.20
N ASP A 207 -6.12 9.20 -0.75
CA ASP A 207 -6.79 10.40 -1.28
C ASP A 207 -7.05 11.45 -0.20
N CYS A 208 -7.18 11.02 1.07
CA CYS A 208 -7.27 11.92 2.21
C CYS A 208 -5.99 12.77 2.35
N TYR A 209 -4.83 12.15 2.17
CA TYR A 209 -3.55 12.85 2.20
C TYR A 209 -3.29 13.66 0.94
N THR A 210 -3.77 13.22 -0.23
CA THR A 210 -3.77 14.05 -1.44
C THR A 210 -4.57 15.32 -1.21
N LEU A 211 -5.76 15.23 -0.57
CA LEU A 211 -6.54 16.41 -0.16
C LEU A 211 -5.80 17.28 0.87
N ALA A 212 -5.07 16.68 1.81
CA ALA A 212 -4.24 17.44 2.75
C ALA A 212 -3.12 18.22 2.02
N GLY A 213 -2.49 17.63 1.01
CA GLY A 213 -1.53 18.32 0.14
C GLY A 213 -2.18 19.50 -0.62
N ILE A 214 -3.34 19.28 -1.22
CA ILE A 214 -4.10 20.34 -1.91
C ILE A 214 -4.49 21.47 -0.92
N LEU A 215 -4.88 21.12 0.31
CA LEU A 215 -5.15 22.10 1.36
C LEU A 215 -3.92 22.97 1.63
N VAL A 216 -2.73 22.36 1.76
CA VAL A 216 -1.48 23.09 1.94
C VAL A 216 -1.23 24.04 0.78
N GLU A 217 -1.44 23.61 -0.47
CA GLU A 217 -1.30 24.46 -1.66
C GLU A 217 -2.26 25.66 -1.63
N ARG A 218 -3.54 25.41 -1.38
CA ARG A 218 -4.59 26.47 -1.35
C ARG A 218 -4.33 27.52 -0.27
N VAL A 219 -3.84 27.09 0.91
CA VAL A 219 -3.63 27.99 2.06
C VAL A 219 -2.28 28.71 1.98
N SER A 220 -1.23 28.06 1.45
CA SER A 220 0.11 28.63 1.35
C SER A 220 0.37 29.43 0.08
N GLY A 221 -0.35 29.13 -1.02
CA GLY A 221 -0.12 29.68 -2.35
C GLY A 221 1.11 29.09 -3.06
N LYS A 222 1.73 28.03 -2.51
CA LYS A 222 2.86 27.29 -3.10
C LYS A 222 2.41 25.91 -3.53
N SER A 223 3.06 25.31 -4.53
CA SER A 223 2.87 23.88 -4.78
C SER A 223 3.28 23.06 -3.53
N TYR A 224 2.64 21.92 -3.30
CA TYR A 224 2.92 21.12 -2.12
C TYR A 224 4.40 20.68 -2.04
N PRO A 225 5.04 20.18 -3.11
CA PRO A 225 6.49 19.89 -3.08
C PRO A 225 7.35 21.10 -2.74
N GLN A 226 7.01 22.30 -3.27
CA GLN A 226 7.75 23.52 -2.96
C GLN A 226 7.57 23.94 -1.50
N TYR A 227 6.35 23.80 -0.96
CA TYR A 227 6.11 24.09 0.46
C TYR A 227 6.97 23.21 1.36
N VAL A 228 6.99 21.90 1.13
CA VAL A 228 7.79 20.95 1.93
C VAL A 228 9.29 21.23 1.77
N GLN A 229 9.75 21.54 0.56
CA GLN A 229 11.16 21.92 0.33
C GLN A 229 11.56 23.11 1.19
N ASP A 230 10.75 24.19 1.18
CA ASP A 230 11.08 25.43 1.86
C ASP A 230 10.91 25.35 3.39
N ALA A 231 9.84 24.67 3.84
CA ALA A 231 9.41 24.69 5.22
C ALA A 231 9.90 23.48 6.05
N ILE A 232 10.39 22.42 5.39
CA ILE A 232 10.79 21.18 6.08
C ILE A 232 12.17 20.72 5.62
N PHE A 233 12.38 20.39 4.32
CA PHE A 233 13.67 19.83 3.88
C PHE A 233 14.84 20.80 4.09
N THR A 234 14.69 22.05 3.65
CA THR A 234 15.74 23.05 3.80
C THR A 234 16.10 23.35 5.27
N PRO A 235 15.12 23.62 6.17
CA PRO A 235 15.44 23.84 7.59
C PRO A 235 16.03 22.63 8.32
N LEU A 236 15.70 21.41 7.88
CA LEU A 236 16.25 20.16 8.43
C LEU A 236 17.58 19.75 7.76
N GLY A 237 18.03 20.45 6.72
CA GLY A 237 19.23 20.07 5.97
C GLY A 237 19.09 18.77 5.17
N MET A 238 17.88 18.37 4.79
CA MET A 238 17.57 17.14 4.06
C MET A 238 17.90 17.30 2.57
N THR A 239 19.17 17.36 2.24
CA THR A 239 19.67 17.71 0.89
C THR A 239 19.55 16.58 -0.13
N ASN A 240 19.38 15.32 0.32
CA ASN A 240 19.19 14.15 -0.52
C ASN A 240 17.71 13.71 -0.57
N SER A 241 16.80 14.54 -0.06
CA SER A 241 15.36 14.30 -0.06
C SER A 241 14.67 15.18 -1.10
N ALA A 242 13.73 14.59 -1.84
CA ALA A 242 12.99 15.31 -2.86
C ALA A 242 11.65 14.65 -3.17
N TYR A 243 10.71 15.45 -3.69
CA TYR A 243 9.59 14.93 -4.47
C TYR A 243 10.00 14.72 -5.92
N ALA A 244 9.51 13.67 -6.53
CA ALA A 244 9.81 13.32 -7.92
C ALA A 244 9.01 14.19 -8.92
N VAL A 245 9.19 15.50 -8.85
CA VAL A 245 8.56 16.47 -9.79
C VAL A 245 9.28 16.53 -11.14
N ARG A 246 10.45 15.91 -11.24
CA ARG A 246 11.28 15.73 -12.43
C ARG A 246 12.06 14.42 -12.30
N PRO A 247 12.54 13.83 -13.42
CA PRO A 247 13.37 12.63 -13.35
C PRO A 247 14.61 12.84 -12.45
N PHE A 248 14.95 11.81 -11.67
CA PHE A 248 16.17 11.79 -10.87
C PHE A 248 17.40 11.58 -11.76
N ALA A 249 18.54 12.12 -11.31
CA ALA A 249 19.82 11.83 -11.92
C ALA A 249 20.20 10.34 -11.76
N GLU A 250 21.01 9.83 -12.69
CA GLU A 250 21.49 8.46 -12.59
C GLU A 250 22.32 8.26 -11.31
N GLY A 251 22.08 7.13 -10.60
CA GLY A 251 22.73 6.82 -9.34
C GLY A 251 22.19 7.56 -8.11
N GLN A 252 21.29 8.51 -8.27
CA GLN A 252 20.69 9.26 -7.15
C GLN A 252 19.70 8.41 -6.34
N VAL A 253 18.95 7.54 -7.00
CA VAL A 253 17.90 6.72 -6.40
C VAL A 253 18.18 5.24 -6.66
N GLY A 254 18.00 4.41 -5.63
CA GLY A 254 18.11 2.96 -5.72
C GLY A 254 17.05 2.38 -6.66
N ARG A 255 17.46 1.45 -7.54
CA ARG A 255 16.62 0.78 -8.53
C ARG A 255 16.60 -0.72 -8.28
N LEU A 256 15.47 -1.33 -8.53
CA LEU A 256 15.34 -2.77 -8.39
C LEU A 256 16.16 -3.49 -9.47
N THR A 257 17.09 -4.34 -9.01
CA THR A 257 17.89 -5.23 -9.87
C THR A 257 17.17 -6.58 -9.97
N MET A 258 16.90 -7.00 -11.20
CA MET A 258 16.27 -8.28 -11.49
C MET A 258 17.30 -9.41 -11.55
N SER A 259 16.84 -10.66 -11.45
CA SER A 259 17.70 -11.86 -11.47
C SER A 259 18.54 -12.04 -12.75
N ASN A 260 18.13 -11.42 -13.86
CA ASN A 260 18.88 -11.40 -15.12
C ASN A 260 19.95 -10.29 -15.19
N GLY A 261 20.16 -9.53 -14.09
CA GLY A 261 21.09 -8.41 -14.02
C GLY A 261 20.55 -7.07 -14.57
N GLY A 262 19.36 -7.07 -15.18
CA GLY A 262 18.70 -5.82 -15.61
C GLY A 262 18.12 -5.07 -14.42
N THR A 263 17.90 -3.76 -14.59
CA THR A 263 17.26 -2.90 -13.58
C THR A 263 15.92 -2.38 -14.07
N LEU A 264 14.93 -2.29 -13.16
CA LEU A 264 13.69 -1.59 -13.47
C LEU A 264 13.93 -0.07 -13.47
N PRO A 265 13.17 0.69 -14.25
CA PRO A 265 13.11 2.15 -14.09
C PRO A 265 12.69 2.53 -12.66
N VAL A 266 13.00 3.78 -12.27
CA VAL A 266 12.44 4.35 -11.03
C VAL A 266 10.92 4.43 -11.17
N ASP A 267 10.20 4.01 -10.16
CA ASP A 267 8.76 4.21 -10.00
C ASP A 267 8.51 5.56 -9.33
N TYR A 268 7.62 6.37 -9.89
CA TYR A 268 7.28 7.70 -9.41
C TYR A 268 5.90 7.69 -8.78
N ASP A 269 5.85 7.88 -7.46
CA ASP A 269 4.61 8.04 -6.70
C ASP A 269 4.07 9.46 -6.86
N ASN A 270 3.00 9.63 -7.66
CA ASN A 270 2.46 10.95 -8.02
C ASN A 270 1.49 11.52 -6.98
N PHE A 271 1.05 10.72 -6.01
CA PHE A 271 0.29 11.17 -4.83
C PHE A 271 1.25 11.78 -3.78
N TYR A 272 1.88 12.90 -4.12
CA TYR A 272 3.00 13.49 -3.37
C TYR A 272 2.82 13.48 -1.86
N ALA A 273 1.73 14.05 -1.35
CA ALA A 273 1.46 14.14 0.08
C ALA A 273 1.18 12.78 0.77
N ALA A 274 0.79 11.76 0.00
CA ALA A 274 0.52 10.43 0.50
C ALA A 274 1.69 9.45 0.38
N GLY A 275 2.61 9.65 -0.61
CA GLY A 275 3.65 8.65 -0.92
C GLY A 275 4.89 9.14 -1.65
N GLY A 276 4.96 10.41 -2.09
CA GLY A 276 5.88 10.83 -3.14
C GLY A 276 7.28 11.30 -2.70
N VAL A 277 7.69 11.11 -1.45
CA VAL A 277 9.05 11.50 -0.98
C VAL A 277 10.06 10.39 -1.27
N TYR A 278 11.20 10.77 -1.82
CA TYR A 278 12.43 9.98 -1.89
C TYR A 278 13.42 10.57 -0.90
N SER A 279 14.04 9.73 -0.08
CA SER A 279 14.91 10.18 1.01
C SER A 279 16.01 9.17 1.31
N THR A 280 16.94 9.56 2.18
CA THR A 280 18.03 8.73 2.68
C THR A 280 17.87 8.50 4.19
N PRO A 281 18.52 7.48 4.77
CA PRO A 281 18.46 7.27 6.22
C PRO A 281 19.06 8.46 7.00
N THR A 282 20.06 9.14 6.45
CA THR A 282 20.68 10.30 7.09
C THR A 282 19.79 11.54 7.07
N ASP A 283 19.09 11.79 5.98
CA ASP A 283 18.12 12.89 5.92
C ASP A 283 16.92 12.62 6.85
N MET A 284 16.43 11.38 6.86
CA MET A 284 15.35 10.97 7.77
C MET A 284 15.78 11.03 9.25
N ALA A 285 17.08 10.90 9.55
CA ALA A 285 17.59 11.08 10.90
C ALA A 285 17.36 12.52 11.40
N ALA A 286 17.52 13.54 10.55
CA ALA A 286 17.20 14.92 10.91
C ALA A 286 15.71 15.10 11.25
N LEU A 287 14.81 14.44 10.50
CA LEU A 287 13.38 14.41 10.82
C LEU A 287 13.13 13.72 12.16
N ALA A 288 13.79 12.60 12.43
CA ALA A 288 13.70 11.89 13.71
C ALA A 288 14.14 12.77 14.89
N GLN A 289 15.26 13.44 14.76
CA GLN A 289 15.78 14.38 15.77
C GLN A 289 14.79 15.53 16.04
N MET A 290 14.15 16.06 15.00
CA MET A 290 13.11 17.06 15.17
C MET A 290 11.95 16.55 16.04
N TYR A 291 11.49 15.30 15.84
CA TYR A 291 10.45 14.71 16.67
C TYR A 291 10.93 14.46 18.11
N LEU A 292 12.16 13.91 18.28
CA LEU A 292 12.75 13.61 19.59
C LEU A 292 13.00 14.89 20.42
N ASN A 293 13.17 16.05 19.75
CA ASN A 293 13.41 17.36 20.38
C ASN A 293 12.15 18.25 20.38
N ASP A 294 10.96 17.68 20.53
CA ASP A 294 9.70 18.45 20.65
C ASP A 294 9.51 19.50 19.53
N GLY A 295 9.88 19.16 18.30
CA GLY A 295 9.70 19.99 17.11
C GLY A 295 10.84 20.98 16.82
N VAL A 296 12.00 20.80 17.42
CA VAL A 296 13.21 21.63 17.20
C VAL A 296 14.32 20.80 16.54
N PHE A 297 15.02 21.35 15.58
CA PHE A 297 16.23 20.79 15.00
C PHE A 297 17.31 21.86 14.87
N ASN A 298 18.49 21.62 15.43
CA ASN A 298 19.64 22.56 15.43
C ASN A 298 19.22 23.98 15.81
N GLY A 299 18.42 24.14 16.87
CA GLY A 299 17.90 25.42 17.35
C GLY A 299 16.77 26.03 16.51
N THR A 300 16.42 25.44 15.36
CA THR A 300 15.32 25.89 14.50
C THR A 300 14.03 25.16 14.87
N ARG A 301 12.98 25.90 15.17
CA ARG A 301 11.65 25.32 15.43
C ARG A 301 10.92 25.05 14.13
N ILE A 302 10.61 23.78 13.91
CA ILE A 302 9.83 23.28 12.76
C ILE A 302 8.35 23.21 13.11
N LEU A 303 8.03 22.72 14.32
CA LEU A 303 6.68 22.61 14.88
C LEU A 303 6.66 23.04 16.34
N SER A 304 5.52 23.47 16.84
CA SER A 304 5.33 23.66 18.29
C SER A 304 5.34 22.31 19.02
N LYS A 305 5.76 22.29 20.29
CA LYS A 305 5.66 21.11 21.16
C LYS A 305 4.24 20.57 21.22
N ARG A 306 3.23 21.48 21.21
CA ARG A 306 1.82 21.11 21.18
C ARG A 306 1.46 20.34 19.89
N ALA A 307 1.96 20.79 18.74
CA ALA A 307 1.71 20.12 17.48
C ALA A 307 2.32 18.71 17.45
N ILE A 308 3.55 18.53 17.97
CA ILE A 308 4.20 17.23 18.12
C ILE A 308 3.36 16.30 19.00
N ALA A 309 2.91 16.78 20.17
CA ALA A 309 2.07 15.99 21.09
C ALA A 309 0.74 15.60 20.44
N GLU A 310 0.09 16.53 19.72
CA GLU A 310 -1.15 16.26 18.99
C GLU A 310 -0.97 15.17 17.92
N MET A 311 0.14 15.20 17.17
CA MET A 311 0.46 14.20 16.15
C MET A 311 0.68 12.81 16.75
N GLY A 312 1.30 12.72 17.92
CA GLY A 312 1.59 11.49 18.65
C GLY A 312 0.47 10.99 19.55
N THR A 313 -0.73 11.55 19.47
CA THR A 313 -1.91 11.13 20.24
C THR A 313 -2.82 10.24 19.40
N TRP A 314 -3.35 9.16 20.00
CA TRP A 314 -4.35 8.33 19.34
C TRP A 314 -5.64 9.11 19.08
N GLN A 315 -5.92 9.38 17.80
CA GLN A 315 -7.00 10.30 17.37
C GLN A 315 -8.38 9.64 17.32
N VAL A 316 -8.45 8.31 17.25
CA VAL A 316 -9.66 7.60 16.77
C VAL A 316 -10.19 6.57 17.76
N ALA A 317 -9.93 6.75 19.06
CA ALA A 317 -10.40 5.88 20.13
C ALA A 317 -11.93 5.65 20.10
N ASP A 318 -12.70 6.66 19.70
CA ASP A 318 -14.18 6.61 19.65
C ASP A 318 -14.74 6.04 18.32
N THR A 319 -13.90 5.71 17.35
CA THR A 319 -14.35 5.10 16.09
C THR A 319 -14.68 3.63 16.28
N LEU A 320 -15.40 3.05 15.29
CA LEU A 320 -15.63 1.61 15.27
C LEU A 320 -14.29 0.86 15.19
N ASN A 321 -13.86 0.30 16.28
CA ASN A 321 -12.75 -0.63 16.35
C ASN A 321 -13.04 -1.69 17.44
N PRO A 322 -13.66 -2.83 17.09
CA PRO A 322 -14.00 -3.86 18.06
C PRO A 322 -12.79 -4.68 18.55
N ILE A 323 -11.58 -4.46 18.01
CA ILE A 323 -10.36 -5.11 18.49
C ILE A 323 -10.00 -4.54 19.87
N PRO A 324 -9.69 -5.39 20.86
CA PRO A 324 -9.22 -4.95 22.18
C PRO A 324 -7.93 -4.11 22.07
N ASP A 325 -7.84 -3.00 22.82
CA ASP A 325 -6.72 -2.05 22.77
C ASP A 325 -5.35 -2.69 22.94
N ALA A 326 -5.25 -3.66 23.87
CA ALA A 326 -4.01 -4.38 24.13
C ALA A 326 -3.48 -5.23 22.94
N ARG A 327 -4.30 -5.45 21.91
CA ARG A 327 -3.95 -6.19 20.68
C ARG A 327 -4.15 -5.38 19.41
N ASN A 328 -4.62 -4.14 19.53
CA ASN A 328 -4.82 -3.26 18.41
C ASN A 328 -3.47 -2.67 17.95
N ALA A 329 -2.95 -3.20 16.83
CA ALA A 329 -1.70 -2.72 16.25
C ALA A 329 -1.85 -1.39 15.50
N VAL A 330 -3.10 -0.94 15.23
CA VAL A 330 -3.39 0.26 14.43
C VAL A 330 -4.08 1.30 15.30
N LYS A 331 -3.30 2.26 15.78
CA LYS A 331 -3.77 3.38 16.60
C LYS A 331 -3.35 4.70 15.94
N PHE A 332 -4.10 5.10 14.90
CA PHE A 332 -3.75 6.25 14.07
C PHE A 332 -3.53 7.54 14.88
N GLY A 333 -2.34 8.13 14.69
CA GLY A 333 -2.04 9.51 15.00
C GLY A 333 -2.15 10.39 13.75
N LEU A 334 -1.79 11.68 13.84
CA LEU A 334 -1.74 12.54 12.67
C LEU A 334 -0.44 12.27 11.89
N GLY A 335 -0.55 11.50 10.82
CA GLY A 335 0.58 11.05 10.01
C GLY A 335 1.20 9.71 10.42
N TRP A 336 0.72 9.07 11.48
CA TRP A 336 1.23 7.82 12.02
C TRP A 336 0.22 6.68 11.86
N ASP A 337 0.69 5.46 11.56
CA ASP A 337 -0.14 4.25 11.51
C ASP A 337 -0.49 3.78 12.93
N THR A 338 0.48 3.91 13.83
CA THR A 338 0.23 3.70 15.26
C THR A 338 1.08 4.66 16.08
N VAL A 339 0.51 5.12 17.19
CA VAL A 339 1.20 5.92 18.22
C VAL A 339 1.50 5.11 19.48
N GLU A 340 1.21 3.81 19.44
CA GLU A 340 1.53 2.82 20.47
C GLU A 340 2.02 1.54 19.78
N VAL A 341 3.32 1.39 19.62
CA VAL A 341 3.95 0.22 19.00
C VAL A 341 3.99 -0.91 20.01
N LEU A 342 3.18 -1.94 19.82
CA LEU A 342 2.99 -3.04 20.80
C LEU A 342 4.30 -3.70 21.26
N ALA A 343 5.30 -3.81 20.38
CA ALA A 343 6.61 -4.36 20.73
C ALA A 343 7.36 -3.51 21.77
N LEU A 344 7.26 -2.19 21.64
CA LEU A 344 7.91 -1.24 22.55
C LEU A 344 7.06 -0.98 23.79
N GLU A 345 5.74 -1.01 23.68
CA GLU A 345 4.84 -1.01 24.83
C GLU A 345 5.10 -2.20 25.78
N ALA A 346 5.42 -3.38 25.23
CA ALA A 346 5.84 -4.53 26.05
C ALA A 346 7.14 -4.28 26.83
N ALA A 347 7.95 -3.31 26.42
CA ALA A 347 9.15 -2.84 27.11
C ALA A 347 8.89 -1.60 27.99
N GLY A 348 7.64 -1.13 28.10
CA GLY A 348 7.27 0.09 28.82
C GLY A 348 7.63 1.39 28.12
N VAL A 349 7.83 1.36 26.79
CA VAL A 349 8.24 2.50 25.98
C VAL A 349 7.17 2.83 24.94
N THR A 350 6.61 4.04 25.02
CA THR A 350 5.69 4.55 23.98
C THR A 350 6.46 4.98 22.73
N ALA A 351 6.04 4.46 21.60
CA ALA A 351 6.63 4.78 20.32
C ALA A 351 5.58 4.95 19.22
N TRP A 352 5.93 5.76 18.21
CA TRP A 352 5.14 6.06 17.02
C TRP A 352 5.77 5.37 15.82
N GLN A 353 4.94 4.82 14.95
CA GLN A 353 5.42 4.08 13.77
C GLN A 353 4.65 4.45 12.52
N LYS A 354 5.38 4.54 11.41
CA LYS A 354 4.84 4.67 10.07
C LYS A 354 5.55 3.74 9.11
N GLY A 355 4.77 2.92 8.42
CA GLY A 355 5.23 2.13 7.28
C GLY A 355 5.07 2.87 5.96
N GLY A 356 5.85 2.50 4.97
CA GLY A 356 5.72 3.03 3.62
C GLY A 356 6.10 2.00 2.56
N ASP A 357 5.24 1.87 1.57
CA ASP A 357 5.43 0.99 0.41
C ASP A 357 5.17 1.78 -0.86
N SER A 358 6.06 1.64 -1.85
CA SER A 358 5.86 1.98 -3.25
C SER A 358 5.91 0.71 -4.10
N ALA A 359 5.98 0.83 -5.43
CA ALA A 359 6.05 -0.34 -6.30
C ALA A 359 7.33 -1.16 -6.11
N THR A 360 8.46 -0.53 -5.83
CA THR A 360 9.76 -1.20 -5.69
C THR A 360 10.54 -0.84 -4.43
N SER A 361 10.07 0.10 -3.64
CA SER A 361 10.77 0.60 -2.45
C SER A 361 9.87 0.56 -1.22
N HIS A 362 10.48 0.31 -0.06
CA HIS A 362 9.79 0.13 1.21
C HIS A 362 10.55 0.85 2.32
N ALA A 363 9.83 1.35 3.33
CA ALA A 363 10.43 2.02 4.48
C ALA A 363 9.66 1.74 5.77
N ALA A 364 10.37 1.81 6.88
CA ALA A 364 9.82 1.88 8.23
C ALA A 364 10.46 3.06 8.97
N PHE A 365 9.63 3.85 9.62
CA PHE A 365 10.04 4.97 10.46
C PHE A 365 9.42 4.82 11.84
N ILE A 366 10.25 4.70 12.88
CA ILE A 366 9.83 4.49 14.27
C ILE A 366 10.52 5.52 15.14
N VAL A 367 9.74 6.22 15.94
CA VAL A 367 10.22 7.24 16.89
C VAL A 367 9.71 6.87 18.28
N ALA A 368 10.60 6.77 19.24
CA ALA A 368 10.31 6.51 20.65
C ALA A 368 10.68 7.73 21.50
N PRO A 369 9.82 8.76 21.58
CA PRO A 369 10.16 10.03 22.24
C PRO A 369 10.51 9.86 23.73
N SER A 370 9.81 8.96 24.43
CA SER A 370 10.04 8.69 25.84
C SER A 370 11.41 8.03 26.12
N ALA A 371 11.98 7.37 25.12
CA ALA A 371 13.29 6.70 25.21
C ALA A 371 14.42 7.54 24.57
N GLY A 372 14.09 8.63 23.86
CA GLY A 372 15.07 9.42 23.15
C GLY A 372 15.73 8.66 21.98
N LEU A 373 15.04 7.71 21.35
CA LEU A 373 15.58 6.91 20.27
C LEU A 373 14.63 6.87 19.07
N ALA A 374 15.20 6.74 17.88
CA ALA A 374 14.44 6.52 16.66
C ALA A 374 15.22 5.62 15.69
N VAL A 375 14.50 4.98 14.77
CA VAL A 375 15.11 4.17 13.72
C VAL A 375 14.38 4.36 12.39
N ILE A 376 15.15 4.41 11.31
CA ILE A 376 14.69 4.40 9.93
C ILE A 376 15.28 3.20 9.24
N VAL A 377 14.47 2.39 8.54
CA VAL A 377 14.91 1.27 7.71
C VAL A 377 14.30 1.42 6.33
N GLN A 378 15.10 1.27 5.28
CA GLN A 378 14.66 1.36 3.88
C GLN A 378 15.15 0.16 3.08
N ALA A 379 14.40 -0.26 2.06
CA ALA A 379 14.82 -1.31 1.14
C ALA A 379 14.22 -1.11 -0.25
N VAL A 380 14.97 -1.56 -1.27
CA VAL A 380 14.51 -1.66 -2.66
C VAL A 380 14.38 -3.13 -3.03
N ALA A 381 13.15 -3.60 -3.22
CA ALA A 381 12.83 -5.01 -3.40
C ALA A 381 11.41 -5.24 -3.94
N PHE A 382 11.11 -6.48 -4.43
CA PHE A 382 9.73 -6.93 -4.67
C PHE A 382 9.16 -7.83 -3.56
N LYS A 383 10.02 -8.51 -2.81
CA LYS A 383 9.61 -9.55 -1.85
C LYS A 383 9.69 -9.10 -0.40
N VAL A 384 9.87 -7.82 -0.19
CA VAL A 384 9.86 -7.15 1.11
C VAL A 384 8.70 -6.17 1.10
N ASN A 385 8.15 -5.86 2.24
CA ASN A 385 7.22 -4.77 2.46
C ASN A 385 7.61 -4.03 3.76
N SER A 386 6.94 -2.93 4.03
CA SER A 386 7.19 -2.12 5.22
C SER A 386 7.08 -2.90 6.53
N SER A 387 6.21 -3.94 6.61
CA SER A 387 6.08 -4.75 7.83
C SER A 387 7.37 -5.51 8.19
N VAL A 388 8.09 -6.02 7.20
CA VAL A 388 9.40 -6.66 7.43
C VAL A 388 10.42 -5.65 7.96
N LEU A 389 10.40 -4.43 7.43
CA LEU A 389 11.29 -3.36 7.87
C LEU A 389 10.90 -2.81 9.25
N GLN A 390 9.62 -2.79 9.57
CA GLN A 390 9.10 -2.46 10.90
C GLN A 390 9.61 -3.48 11.94
N ASP A 391 9.55 -4.77 11.64
CA ASP A 391 10.08 -5.82 12.53
C ASP A 391 11.59 -5.63 12.77
N ILE A 392 12.36 -5.30 11.73
CA ILE A 392 13.79 -5.00 11.87
C ILE A 392 14.00 -3.77 12.76
N GLY A 393 13.28 -2.68 12.47
CA GLY A 393 13.39 -1.44 13.24
C GLY A 393 13.01 -1.61 14.71
N GLN A 394 11.90 -2.28 14.99
CA GLN A 394 11.47 -2.60 16.37
C GLN A 394 12.52 -3.45 17.10
N THR A 395 13.10 -4.42 16.43
CA THR A 395 14.12 -5.30 17.01
C THR A 395 15.40 -4.54 17.35
N VAL A 396 15.85 -3.66 16.44
CA VAL A 396 17.03 -2.80 16.67
C VAL A 396 16.78 -1.84 17.83
N LEU A 397 15.60 -1.19 17.90
CA LEU A 397 15.25 -0.31 19.00
C LEU A 397 15.18 -1.02 20.35
N LEU A 398 14.55 -2.21 20.40
CA LEU A 398 14.49 -3.00 21.63
C LEU A 398 15.90 -3.37 22.13
N GLN A 399 16.80 -3.76 21.22
CA GLN A 399 18.18 -4.05 21.60
C GLN A 399 18.92 -2.78 22.04
N ALA A 400 18.72 -1.64 21.35
CA ALA A 400 19.31 -0.36 21.75
C ALA A 400 18.85 0.11 23.14
N LEU A 401 17.60 -0.21 23.54
CA LEU A 401 17.13 0.03 24.90
C LEU A 401 17.87 -0.84 25.94
N VAL A 402 18.26 -2.06 25.58
CA VAL A 402 19.10 -2.92 26.44
C VAL A 402 20.52 -2.36 26.51
N ASP A 403 21.11 -2.04 25.38
CA ASP A 403 22.49 -1.52 25.26
C ASP A 403 22.67 -0.24 26.08
N SER A 404 21.71 0.69 26.01
CA SER A 404 21.71 1.94 26.81
C SER A 404 21.26 1.76 28.28
N GLY A 405 20.96 0.52 28.71
CA GLY A 405 20.52 0.24 30.07
C GLY A 405 19.14 0.76 30.44
N GLN A 406 18.34 1.25 29.48
CA GLN A 406 16.98 1.72 29.73
C GLN A 406 16.03 0.56 30.09
N ILE A 407 16.29 -0.64 29.58
CA ILE A 407 15.66 -1.88 30.01
C ILE A 407 16.74 -2.92 30.33
N ALA A 408 16.53 -3.73 31.36
CA ALA A 408 17.54 -4.71 31.79
C ALA A 408 17.70 -5.89 30.82
N LYS A 409 16.67 -6.21 30.05
CA LYS A 409 16.62 -7.30 29.07
C LYS A 409 15.43 -7.14 28.13
N LEU A 410 15.47 -7.81 26.98
CA LEU A 410 14.34 -7.88 26.07
C LEU A 410 13.08 -8.42 26.75
N PRO A 411 11.88 -7.91 26.40
CA PRO A 411 10.62 -8.46 26.88
C PRO A 411 10.54 -9.98 26.65
N PRO A 412 9.99 -10.76 27.61
CA PRO A 412 9.89 -12.20 27.46
C PRO A 412 8.93 -12.59 26.34
N VAL A 413 9.16 -13.76 25.75
CA VAL A 413 8.16 -14.37 24.84
C VAL A 413 6.94 -14.76 25.67
N VAL A 414 5.78 -14.16 25.37
CA VAL A 414 4.53 -14.35 26.14
C VAL A 414 3.52 -15.25 25.42
N VAL A 415 3.81 -15.72 24.23
CA VAL A 415 2.88 -16.53 23.45
C VAL A 415 2.93 -17.98 23.90
N SER A 416 2.08 -18.31 24.86
CA SER A 416 1.70 -19.69 25.17
C SER A 416 0.26 -19.92 24.74
N VAL A 417 0.01 -21.04 24.04
CA VAL A 417 -1.36 -21.42 23.66
C VAL A 417 -2.08 -21.94 24.90
N PRO A 418 -3.20 -21.31 25.32
CA PRO A 418 -3.94 -21.72 26.52
C PRO A 418 -4.54 -23.13 26.38
N PRO A 419 -5.00 -23.73 27.50
CA PRO A 419 -5.67 -25.04 27.48
C PRO A 419 -6.89 -25.08 26.57
N GLU A 420 -7.11 -26.22 25.93
CA GLU A 420 -8.27 -26.47 25.07
C GLU A 420 -9.54 -26.66 25.87
N VAL A 421 -10.66 -26.17 25.35
CA VAL A 421 -11.99 -26.36 25.89
C VAL A 421 -12.95 -26.81 24.80
N THR A 422 -13.96 -27.60 25.16
CA THR A 422 -15.00 -28.03 24.22
C THR A 422 -15.96 -26.87 23.96
N PRO A 423 -16.10 -26.40 22.69
CA PRO A 423 -17.04 -25.34 22.39
C PRO A 423 -18.49 -25.81 22.41
N THR A 424 -19.40 -24.91 22.72
CA THR A 424 -20.83 -25.11 22.49
C THR A 424 -21.16 -25.00 21.00
N ALA A 425 -22.29 -25.56 20.57
CA ALA A 425 -22.77 -25.42 19.19
C ALA A 425 -22.97 -23.94 18.79
N ALA A 426 -23.40 -23.10 19.73
CA ALA A 426 -23.57 -21.66 19.48
C ALA A 426 -22.23 -20.98 19.21
N GLN A 427 -21.16 -21.31 19.94
CA GLN A 427 -19.82 -20.75 19.71
C GLN A 427 -19.25 -21.17 18.35
N VAL A 428 -19.45 -22.45 17.94
CA VAL A 428 -19.08 -22.90 16.59
C VAL A 428 -19.85 -22.10 15.54
N THR A 429 -21.18 -22.01 15.68
CA THR A 429 -22.05 -21.33 14.69
C THR A 429 -21.71 -19.85 14.54
N ALA A 430 -21.34 -19.17 15.62
CA ALA A 430 -20.97 -17.75 15.61
C ALA A 430 -19.74 -17.45 14.75
N MET A 431 -18.86 -18.43 14.57
CA MET A 431 -17.65 -18.28 13.74
C MET A 431 -17.89 -18.54 12.25
N LEU A 432 -18.92 -19.37 11.91
CA LEU A 432 -19.15 -19.79 10.53
C LEU A 432 -19.62 -18.65 9.64
N GLY A 433 -19.10 -18.57 8.42
CA GLY A 433 -19.54 -17.58 7.45
C GLY A 433 -18.52 -17.23 6.40
N GLN A 434 -18.88 -16.28 5.54
CA GLN A 434 -17.98 -15.70 4.54
C GLN A 434 -17.58 -14.29 4.96
N TYR A 435 -16.29 -14.01 4.86
CA TYR A 435 -15.63 -12.79 5.33
C TYR A 435 -14.78 -12.18 4.19
N PRO A 436 -15.42 -11.54 3.19
CA PRO A 436 -14.70 -10.83 2.16
C PRO A 436 -13.98 -9.60 2.71
N GLN A 437 -12.85 -9.29 2.09
CA GLN A 437 -12.11 -8.03 2.24
C GLN A 437 -11.58 -7.58 0.87
N THR A 438 -10.95 -6.43 0.81
CA THR A 438 -10.16 -6.03 -0.35
C THR A 438 -9.01 -7.02 -0.58
N GLY A 439 -8.86 -7.53 -1.80
CA GLY A 439 -7.82 -8.49 -2.17
C GLY A 439 -8.14 -9.95 -1.87
N PHE A 440 -8.77 -10.28 -0.74
CA PHE A 440 -8.98 -11.67 -0.32
C PHE A 440 -10.42 -11.96 0.11
N ARG A 441 -10.80 -13.26 0.11
CA ARG A 441 -12.09 -13.78 0.60
C ARG A 441 -11.80 -14.98 1.46
N TYR A 442 -12.27 -14.91 2.68
CA TYR A 442 -12.13 -15.99 3.65
C TYR A 442 -13.51 -16.59 3.93
N LYS A 443 -13.51 -17.86 4.28
CA LYS A 443 -14.67 -18.58 4.77
C LYS A 443 -14.26 -19.42 5.95
N VAL A 444 -14.98 -19.29 7.06
CA VAL A 444 -14.83 -20.18 8.20
C VAL A 444 -15.84 -21.30 8.04
N VAL A 445 -15.37 -22.54 8.10
CA VAL A 445 -16.16 -23.76 8.00
C VAL A 445 -15.88 -24.65 9.21
N GLN A 446 -16.84 -25.53 9.52
CA GLN A 446 -16.61 -26.56 10.53
C GLN A 446 -15.61 -27.58 10.01
N GLY A 447 -14.62 -27.89 10.81
CA GLY A 447 -13.66 -28.96 10.60
C GLY A 447 -14.10 -30.27 11.28
N PRO A 448 -13.18 -31.23 11.43
CA PRO A 448 -13.44 -32.47 12.17
C PRO A 448 -13.86 -32.18 13.63
N GLY A 449 -14.86 -32.90 14.12
CA GLY A 449 -15.39 -32.70 15.46
C GLY A 449 -15.98 -31.30 15.67
N THR A 450 -15.50 -30.60 16.69
CA THR A 450 -15.89 -29.22 17.01
C THR A 450 -14.86 -28.18 16.56
N SER A 451 -13.84 -28.59 15.78
CA SER A 451 -12.83 -27.66 15.27
C SER A 451 -13.36 -26.78 14.14
N LEU A 452 -12.63 -25.71 13.82
CA LEU A 452 -12.88 -24.82 12.70
C LEU A 452 -11.73 -24.90 11.70
N GLN A 453 -12.03 -24.58 10.45
CA GLN A 453 -11.04 -24.39 9.39
C GLN A 453 -11.32 -23.09 8.64
N VAL A 454 -10.25 -22.42 8.18
CA VAL A 454 -10.33 -21.24 7.33
C VAL A 454 -10.04 -21.66 5.90
N ALA A 455 -10.95 -21.31 5.00
CA ALA A 455 -10.77 -21.46 3.56
C ALA A 455 -10.54 -20.09 2.92
N LYS A 456 -9.65 -20.03 1.94
CA LYS A 456 -9.38 -18.85 1.11
C LYS A 456 -9.89 -19.12 -0.31
N LEU A 457 -10.56 -18.16 -0.93
CA LEU A 457 -10.97 -18.27 -2.33
C LEU A 457 -9.77 -18.02 -3.24
N THR A 458 -9.52 -18.99 -4.12
CA THR A 458 -8.50 -18.94 -5.18
C THR A 458 -9.19 -19.06 -6.55
N ASP A 459 -8.45 -18.94 -7.65
CA ASP A 459 -8.99 -19.15 -9.00
C ASP A 459 -9.51 -20.59 -9.20
N ALA A 460 -8.97 -21.58 -8.47
CA ALA A 460 -9.45 -22.97 -8.47
C ALA A 460 -10.63 -23.21 -7.51
N GLY A 461 -11.18 -22.18 -6.87
CA GLY A 461 -12.26 -22.28 -5.89
C GLY A 461 -11.76 -22.16 -4.44
N TRP A 462 -12.60 -22.58 -3.50
CA TRP A 462 -12.29 -22.54 -2.07
C TRP A 462 -11.20 -23.57 -1.72
N LYS A 463 -10.07 -23.07 -1.23
CA LYS A 463 -8.98 -23.89 -0.70
C LYS A 463 -8.95 -23.75 0.82
N VAL A 464 -9.12 -24.87 1.51
CA VAL A 464 -9.04 -24.94 2.97
C VAL A 464 -7.57 -24.93 3.38
N ASP A 465 -7.20 -24.05 4.31
CA ASP A 465 -5.89 -24.06 4.93
C ASP A 465 -5.76 -25.25 5.89
N LYS A 466 -4.56 -25.85 5.95
CA LYS A 466 -4.31 -27.10 6.71
C LYS A 466 -4.52 -26.98 8.23
N PRO A 467 -4.15 -25.87 8.91
CA PRO A 467 -4.35 -25.81 10.37
C PRO A 467 -5.84 -25.86 10.70
N GLN A 468 -6.18 -26.68 11.69
CA GLN A 468 -7.45 -26.60 12.38
C GLN A 468 -7.32 -25.58 13.51
N PHE A 469 -8.47 -25.04 13.94
CA PHE A 469 -8.56 -24.10 15.04
C PHE A 469 -9.46 -24.72 16.12
N THR A 470 -8.97 -24.80 17.36
CA THR A 470 -9.73 -25.29 18.51
C THR A 470 -9.88 -24.18 19.56
N LEU A 471 -11.01 -24.16 20.24
CA LEU A 471 -11.33 -23.15 21.24
C LEU A 471 -10.45 -23.34 22.49
N ARG A 472 -9.96 -22.23 23.04
CA ARG A 472 -9.13 -22.21 24.24
C ARG A 472 -9.81 -21.43 25.36
N THR A 473 -9.25 -21.55 26.57
CA THR A 473 -9.79 -20.90 27.80
C THR A 473 -9.83 -19.39 27.73
N ASP A 474 -9.04 -18.75 26.84
CA ASP A 474 -9.05 -17.32 26.58
C ASP A 474 -10.18 -16.85 25.62
N GLY A 475 -11.00 -17.79 25.13
CA GLY A 475 -12.08 -17.51 24.20
C GLY A 475 -11.66 -17.38 22.73
N LEU A 476 -10.38 -17.53 22.42
CA LEU A 476 -9.88 -17.52 21.04
C LEU A 476 -9.81 -18.94 20.48
N TRP A 477 -9.93 -19.04 19.15
CA TRP A 477 -9.78 -20.29 18.41
C TRP A 477 -8.34 -20.40 17.91
N TRP A 478 -7.52 -21.17 18.61
CA TRP A 478 -6.10 -21.30 18.31
C TRP A 478 -5.82 -22.40 17.29
N SER A 479 -4.87 -22.13 16.40
CA SER A 479 -4.40 -23.07 15.40
C SER A 479 -3.64 -24.23 16.04
N THR A 480 -3.85 -25.44 15.52
CA THR A 480 -3.08 -26.65 15.86
C THR A 480 -1.76 -26.75 15.08
N GLY A 481 -1.43 -25.74 14.29
CA GLY A 481 -0.21 -25.66 13.49
C GLY A 481 1.04 -25.33 14.30
N LYS A 482 2.20 -25.37 13.64
CA LYS A 482 3.51 -25.11 14.26
C LYS A 482 3.70 -23.66 14.74
N VAL A 483 2.99 -22.71 14.12
CA VAL A 483 3.01 -21.30 14.50
C VAL A 483 1.70 -21.00 15.20
N PRO A 484 1.76 -20.53 16.46
CA PRO A 484 0.57 -20.17 17.18
C PRO A 484 -0.08 -18.95 16.49
N ALA A 485 -1.33 -19.12 16.11
CA ALA A 485 -2.19 -18.05 15.62
C ALA A 485 -3.62 -18.39 16.04
N ALA A 486 -4.44 -17.38 16.27
CA ALA A 486 -5.83 -17.61 16.63
C ALA A 486 -6.76 -16.82 15.72
N ILE A 487 -8.00 -17.26 15.64
CA ILE A 487 -9.09 -16.51 15.01
C ILE A 487 -10.19 -16.22 16.02
N SER A 488 -10.85 -15.11 15.81
CA SER A 488 -12.03 -14.70 16.58
C SER A 488 -13.01 -13.94 15.69
N VAL A 489 -14.24 -13.77 16.16
CA VAL A 489 -15.21 -12.88 15.54
C VAL A 489 -15.55 -11.79 16.55
N TYR A 490 -15.22 -10.54 16.19
CA TYR A 490 -15.63 -9.38 16.97
C TYR A 490 -16.83 -8.69 16.34
N SER A 491 -17.73 -8.20 17.17
CA SER A 491 -18.95 -7.53 16.74
C SER A 491 -18.92 -6.05 17.11
N GLY A 492 -19.35 -5.19 16.18
CA GLY A 492 -19.48 -3.77 16.42
C GLY A 492 -20.47 -3.11 15.45
N ARG A 493 -21.35 -2.25 15.96
CA ARG A 493 -22.35 -1.49 15.19
C ARG A 493 -23.16 -2.34 14.20
N GLY A 494 -23.54 -3.57 14.62
CA GLY A 494 -24.35 -4.50 13.80
C GLY A 494 -23.57 -5.21 12.69
N LYS A 495 -22.24 -5.24 12.77
CA LYS A 495 -21.34 -5.97 11.86
C LYS A 495 -20.47 -6.94 12.66
N ASN A 496 -20.12 -8.05 12.03
CA ASN A 496 -19.18 -9.03 12.55
C ASN A 496 -17.91 -9.03 11.69
N TYR A 497 -16.77 -9.14 12.33
CA TYR A 497 -15.47 -9.14 11.67
C TYR A 497 -14.68 -10.37 12.09
N LEU A 498 -14.20 -11.14 11.11
CA LEU A 498 -13.20 -12.17 11.36
C LEU A 498 -11.86 -11.48 11.58
N VAL A 499 -11.21 -11.84 12.67
CA VAL A 499 -9.92 -11.30 13.10
C VAL A 499 -8.93 -12.43 13.27
N LEU A 500 -7.71 -12.21 12.80
CA LEU A 500 -6.54 -13.05 13.06
C LEU A 500 -5.75 -12.43 14.21
N THR A 501 -5.51 -13.21 15.25
CA THR A 501 -4.57 -12.90 16.33
C THR A 501 -3.28 -13.66 16.06
N SER A 502 -2.16 -12.95 15.98
CA SER A 502 -0.86 -13.55 15.71
C SER A 502 0.24 -12.94 16.58
N PRO A 503 1.30 -13.72 16.88
CA PRO A 503 2.46 -13.19 17.57
C PRO A 503 3.22 -12.19 16.71
N GLY A 504 3.58 -11.05 17.29
CA GLY A 504 4.52 -10.08 16.79
C GLY A 504 5.74 -9.94 17.69
N GLY A 505 6.75 -9.15 17.27
CA GLY A 505 7.96 -8.89 18.05
C GLY A 505 8.66 -10.17 18.52
N TYR A 506 8.79 -11.16 17.66
CA TYR A 506 9.33 -12.49 17.99
C TYR A 506 8.52 -13.26 19.07
N GLY A 507 7.24 -12.96 19.21
CA GLY A 507 6.33 -13.60 20.15
C GLY A 507 6.20 -12.86 21.49
N GLN A 508 6.69 -11.64 21.58
CA GLN A 508 6.65 -10.82 22.79
C GLN A 508 5.26 -10.21 23.03
N PHE A 509 4.42 -10.12 22.00
CA PHE A 509 3.04 -9.65 22.10
C PHE A 509 2.13 -10.36 21.10
N LEU A 510 0.82 -10.20 21.25
CA LEU A 510 -0.19 -10.62 20.28
C LEU A 510 -0.77 -9.40 19.61
N ALA A 511 -0.89 -9.45 18.28
CA ALA A 511 -1.54 -8.42 17.48
C ALA A 511 -2.76 -8.99 16.74
N ASP A 512 -3.81 -8.21 16.67
CA ASP A 512 -5.05 -8.53 15.96
C ASP A 512 -5.12 -7.77 14.63
N VAL A 513 -5.46 -8.49 13.56
CA VAL A 513 -5.70 -7.90 12.23
C VAL A 513 -7.02 -8.40 11.66
N TYR A 514 -7.74 -7.50 10.96
CA TYR A 514 -9.00 -7.87 10.30
C TYR A 514 -8.74 -8.75 9.08
N LEU A 515 -9.43 -9.90 9.01
CA LEU A 515 -9.47 -10.76 7.83
C LEU A 515 -10.69 -10.49 6.93
N GLY A 516 -11.71 -9.81 7.42
CA GLY A 516 -12.85 -9.41 6.63
C GLY A 516 -14.13 -9.18 7.43
N GLU A 517 -15.13 -8.58 6.77
CA GLU A 517 -16.47 -8.35 7.32
C GLU A 517 -17.39 -9.53 6.96
N GLN A 518 -18.13 -10.06 7.94
CA GLN A 518 -19.11 -11.12 7.68
C GLN A 518 -20.23 -10.62 6.78
N VAL A 519 -20.49 -11.35 5.72
CA VAL A 519 -21.51 -11.02 4.75
C VAL A 519 -22.46 -12.20 4.55
N SER A 520 -23.76 -11.93 4.63
CA SER A 520 -24.82 -12.90 4.37
C SER A 520 -25.18 -12.94 2.87
N PRO A 521 -25.57 -14.10 2.33
CA PRO A 521 -26.12 -14.19 0.99
C PRO A 521 -27.28 -13.21 0.77
N ALA A 522 -27.35 -12.61 -0.40
CA ALA A 522 -28.40 -11.70 -0.82
C ALA A 522 -29.19 -12.28 -2.00
N LYS A 523 -30.04 -11.49 -2.64
CA LYS A 523 -30.72 -11.92 -3.86
C LYS A 523 -29.71 -12.36 -4.93
N PRO A 524 -29.95 -13.45 -5.68
CA PRO A 524 -29.08 -13.89 -6.77
C PRO A 524 -28.80 -12.77 -7.77
N LEU A 525 -27.67 -12.90 -8.49
CA LEU A 525 -27.31 -11.99 -9.57
C LEU A 525 -28.44 -11.90 -10.59
N SER A 526 -28.80 -10.69 -11.01
CA SER A 526 -29.74 -10.48 -12.13
C SER A 526 -29.15 -11.04 -13.44
N ARG A 527 -29.99 -11.24 -14.46
CA ARG A 527 -29.53 -11.68 -15.79
C ARG A 527 -28.45 -10.75 -16.36
N VAL A 528 -28.58 -9.44 -16.13
CA VAL A 528 -27.60 -8.45 -16.57
C VAL A 528 -26.27 -8.64 -15.86
N TRP A 529 -26.26 -8.91 -14.56
CA TRP A 529 -25.01 -9.20 -13.84
C TRP A 529 -24.43 -10.56 -14.19
N GLN A 530 -25.28 -11.55 -14.47
CA GLN A 530 -24.82 -12.86 -14.94
C GLN A 530 -24.11 -12.77 -16.29
N SER A 531 -24.60 -11.95 -17.23
CA SER A 531 -23.96 -11.77 -18.54
C SER A 531 -22.59 -11.08 -18.47
N ARG A 532 -22.28 -10.35 -17.40
CA ARG A 532 -20.97 -9.74 -17.18
C ARG A 532 -19.91 -10.68 -16.61
N LEU A 533 -20.34 -11.82 -16.07
CA LEU A 533 -19.38 -12.75 -15.48
C LEU A 533 -18.50 -13.37 -16.58
N GLY A 534 -17.19 -13.21 -16.43
CA GLY A 534 -16.20 -13.67 -17.40
C GLY A 534 -15.96 -12.74 -18.59
N GLU A 535 -16.82 -11.72 -18.82
CA GLU A 535 -16.53 -10.67 -19.79
C GLU A 535 -15.25 -9.93 -19.39
N GLN A 536 -14.55 -9.40 -20.39
CA GLN A 536 -13.26 -8.75 -20.23
C GLN A 536 -13.32 -7.30 -20.71
N TRP A 537 -12.66 -6.43 -19.94
CA TRP A 537 -12.48 -5.02 -20.25
C TRP A 537 -11.02 -4.63 -20.11
N VAL A 538 -10.58 -3.65 -20.93
CA VAL A 538 -9.23 -3.08 -20.87
C VAL A 538 -9.27 -1.57 -20.66
N PRO A 539 -8.32 -1.00 -19.88
CA PRO A 539 -8.31 0.43 -19.58
C PRO A 539 -8.03 1.28 -20.82
N VAL A 540 -8.65 2.47 -20.86
CA VAL A 540 -8.45 3.47 -21.91
C VAL A 540 -7.92 4.81 -21.38
N ASN A 541 -7.90 5.03 -20.08
CA ASN A 541 -7.47 6.28 -19.46
C ASN A 541 -6.18 6.18 -18.64
N GLN A 542 -5.37 5.15 -18.91
CA GLN A 542 -4.02 4.99 -18.33
C GLN A 542 -2.96 5.52 -19.31
N ALA A 543 -2.04 6.33 -18.83
CA ALA A 543 -0.93 6.83 -19.63
C ALA A 543 0.10 5.72 -19.97
N ALA A 544 0.87 5.88 -21.02
CA ALA A 544 1.92 4.93 -21.43
C ALA A 544 2.92 4.61 -20.30
N VAL A 545 3.17 5.58 -19.45
CA VAL A 545 4.12 5.51 -18.34
C VAL A 545 3.52 4.93 -17.06
N SER A 546 2.24 4.54 -17.06
CA SER A 546 1.61 3.93 -15.88
C SER A 546 2.29 2.60 -15.51
N TRP A 547 2.53 2.39 -14.21
CA TRP A 547 3.02 1.12 -13.67
C TRP A 547 2.10 -0.06 -13.99
N LEU A 548 0.80 0.19 -14.17
CA LEU A 548 -0.20 -0.81 -14.52
C LEU A 548 0.22 -1.71 -15.70
N TRP A 549 0.98 -1.18 -16.64
CA TRP A 549 1.40 -1.93 -17.84
C TRP A 549 2.43 -3.03 -17.60
N PHE A 550 2.96 -3.16 -16.37
CA PHE A 550 3.73 -4.33 -15.94
C PHE A 550 2.84 -5.48 -15.44
N GLU A 551 1.56 -5.20 -15.22
CA GLU A 551 0.56 -6.16 -14.78
C GLU A 551 -0.36 -6.55 -15.96
N ASN A 552 -1.26 -7.51 -15.74
CA ASN A 552 -2.30 -7.82 -16.72
C ASN A 552 -3.35 -6.70 -16.73
N PRO A 553 -3.57 -5.99 -17.84
CA PRO A 553 -4.50 -4.87 -17.90
C PRO A 553 -5.98 -5.30 -17.94
N VAL A 554 -6.30 -6.58 -17.97
CA VAL A 554 -7.68 -7.07 -18.09
C VAL A 554 -8.45 -6.92 -16.78
N ARG A 555 -9.67 -6.39 -16.89
CA ARG A 555 -10.67 -6.32 -15.81
C ARG A 555 -11.78 -7.30 -16.11
N THR A 556 -12.32 -7.95 -15.08
CA THR A 556 -13.42 -8.91 -15.24
C THR A 556 -14.26 -8.98 -13.98
N PHE A 557 -15.47 -9.52 -14.08
CA PHE A 557 -16.28 -9.88 -12.93
C PHE A 557 -16.29 -11.41 -12.72
N LYS A 558 -16.11 -11.82 -11.47
CA LYS A 558 -16.21 -13.22 -11.04
C LYS A 558 -17.29 -13.35 -9.96
N ALA A 559 -18.11 -14.40 -10.02
CA ALA A 559 -19.03 -14.72 -8.92
C ALA A 559 -18.25 -15.14 -7.67
N ILE A 560 -18.82 -14.88 -6.49
CA ILE A 560 -18.28 -15.42 -5.23
C ILE A 560 -19.05 -16.72 -4.91
N PRO A 561 -18.41 -17.90 -4.96
CA PRO A 561 -19.09 -19.17 -4.70
C PRO A 561 -19.73 -19.20 -3.31
N GLY A 562 -21.03 -19.49 -3.25
CA GLY A 562 -21.81 -19.54 -2.02
C GLY A 562 -22.17 -18.17 -1.42
N LEU A 563 -21.96 -17.07 -2.16
CA LEU A 563 -22.36 -15.71 -1.75
C LEU A 563 -23.16 -15.03 -2.88
N PRO A 564 -24.41 -15.49 -3.15
CA PRO A 564 -25.26 -14.86 -4.16
C PRO A 564 -25.50 -13.38 -3.86
N GLY A 565 -25.66 -12.57 -4.91
CA GLY A 565 -25.85 -11.13 -4.82
C GLY A 565 -24.56 -10.31 -4.77
N TYR A 566 -23.41 -10.96 -4.86
CA TYR A 566 -22.09 -10.32 -4.86
C TYR A 566 -21.21 -10.83 -6.00
N ALA A 567 -20.36 -9.95 -6.50
CA ALA A 567 -19.33 -10.27 -7.48
C ALA A 567 -17.99 -9.71 -7.05
N ILE A 568 -16.92 -10.23 -7.64
CA ILE A 568 -15.56 -9.69 -7.53
C ILE A 568 -15.29 -8.88 -8.78
N ALA A 569 -14.99 -7.60 -8.66
CA ALA A 569 -14.32 -6.84 -9.69
C ALA A 569 -12.83 -7.19 -9.62
N ALA A 570 -12.35 -8.03 -10.55
CA ALA A 570 -11.01 -8.59 -10.57
C ALA A 570 -10.13 -7.88 -11.60
N GLY A 571 -8.80 -7.89 -11.36
CA GLY A 571 -7.80 -7.31 -12.25
C GLY A 571 -7.49 -5.83 -12.00
N VAL A 572 -8.21 -5.13 -11.14
CA VAL A 572 -7.77 -3.87 -10.52
C VAL A 572 -6.71 -4.20 -9.46
N ALA A 573 -5.89 -3.24 -9.08
CA ALA A 573 -4.78 -3.40 -8.13
C ALA A 573 -5.18 -4.18 -6.87
N SER A 574 -6.41 -4.06 -6.43
CA SER A 574 -7.02 -4.96 -5.44
C SER A 574 -8.34 -5.50 -6.00
N SER A 575 -8.52 -6.82 -5.95
CA SER A 575 -9.81 -7.42 -6.31
C SER A 575 -10.88 -6.99 -5.31
N ILE A 576 -11.89 -6.23 -5.76
CA ILE A 576 -12.88 -5.56 -4.91
C ILE A 576 -14.20 -6.35 -4.92
N PRO A 577 -14.72 -6.80 -3.77
CA PRO A 577 -16.06 -7.35 -3.71
C PRO A 577 -17.10 -6.23 -3.79
N VAL A 578 -18.09 -6.41 -4.68
CA VAL A 578 -19.19 -5.45 -4.91
C VAL A 578 -20.54 -6.11 -4.73
N SER A 579 -21.51 -5.38 -4.19
CA SER A 579 -22.90 -5.78 -4.11
C SER A 579 -23.62 -5.43 -5.42
N THR A 580 -24.35 -6.40 -5.98
CA THR A 580 -25.07 -6.25 -7.25
C THR A 580 -26.59 -6.12 -7.07
N THR A 581 -27.06 -6.09 -5.81
CA THR A 581 -28.49 -6.19 -5.49
C THR A 581 -29.27 -4.89 -5.68
N ALA A 582 -28.59 -3.75 -5.64
CA ALA A 582 -29.26 -2.44 -5.69
C ALA A 582 -29.52 -1.94 -7.11
N SER A 583 -28.76 -2.38 -8.11
CA SER A 583 -28.83 -1.84 -9.46
C SER A 583 -28.21 -2.80 -10.49
N ASN A 584 -28.77 -2.82 -11.70
CA ASN A 584 -28.13 -3.46 -12.85
C ASN A 584 -26.96 -2.65 -13.43
N ARG A 585 -26.79 -1.39 -13.03
CA ARG A 585 -25.73 -0.50 -13.52
C ARG A 585 -24.56 -0.39 -12.55
N VAL A 586 -24.81 -0.53 -11.25
CA VAL A 586 -23.81 -0.24 -10.22
C VAL A 586 -23.55 -1.50 -9.39
N GLY A 587 -22.32 -1.96 -9.39
CA GLY A 587 -21.76 -2.84 -8.36
C GLY A 587 -21.33 -1.97 -7.18
N ALA A 588 -22.13 -1.98 -6.13
CA ALA A 588 -21.96 -1.04 -5.03
C ALA A 588 -20.91 -1.51 -4.02
N MET A 589 -20.03 -0.62 -3.60
CA MET A 589 -19.17 -0.85 -2.43
C MET A 589 -20.03 -1.06 -1.18
N PHE A 590 -19.63 -1.98 -0.30
CA PHE A 590 -20.41 -2.33 0.90
C PHE A 590 -19.57 -2.60 2.15
N LEU A 591 -18.31 -2.97 2.00
CA LEU A 591 -17.42 -3.28 3.12
C LEU A 591 -17.09 -2.04 3.94
N ARG A 592 -17.03 -2.21 5.26
CA ARG A 592 -16.71 -1.16 6.24
C ARG A 592 -15.75 -1.70 7.28
N VAL A 593 -14.61 -2.21 6.82
CA VAL A 593 -13.58 -2.79 7.69
C VAL A 593 -12.62 -1.69 8.13
N PRO A 594 -12.41 -1.52 9.45
CA PRO A 594 -11.38 -0.60 9.96
C PRO A 594 -9.96 -1.07 9.65
N GLY A 595 -8.97 -0.19 9.83
CA GLY A 595 -7.54 -0.52 9.76
C GLY A 595 -6.89 -0.17 8.44
N GLU A 596 -5.71 -0.74 8.19
CA GLU A 596 -4.81 -0.35 7.10
C GLU A 596 -5.02 -1.12 5.80
N SER A 597 -5.71 -2.26 5.80
CA SER A 597 -5.71 -3.13 4.61
C SER A 597 -7.08 -3.65 4.20
N ALA A 598 -7.83 -4.27 5.11
CA ALA A 598 -9.00 -5.07 4.76
C ALA A 598 -10.19 -4.28 4.17
N GLY A 599 -10.25 -2.97 4.40
CA GLY A 599 -11.31 -2.06 3.94
C GLY A 599 -10.82 -0.90 3.07
N VAL A 600 -9.61 -0.97 2.52
CA VAL A 600 -8.99 0.08 1.71
C VAL A 600 -9.33 -0.11 0.23
N ASP A 601 -9.33 1.00 -0.54
CA ASP A 601 -9.53 1.02 -2.00
C ASP A 601 -10.83 0.32 -2.46
N ILE A 602 -11.92 0.65 -1.82
CA ILE A 602 -13.26 0.09 -2.10
C ILE A 602 -14.07 1.10 -2.89
N TYR A 603 -14.40 0.79 -4.14
CA TYR A 603 -15.11 1.68 -5.06
C TYR A 603 -16.37 1.05 -5.60
N ASP A 604 -17.32 1.88 -6.04
CA ASP A 604 -18.38 1.44 -6.92
C ASP A 604 -17.80 1.08 -8.31
N THR A 605 -18.36 0.07 -8.93
CA THR A 605 -18.19 -0.18 -10.37
C THR A 605 -19.44 0.25 -11.10
N THR A 606 -19.31 0.95 -12.24
CA THR A 606 -20.47 1.51 -12.92
C THR A 606 -20.46 1.22 -14.42
N ALA A 607 -21.53 0.57 -14.89
CA ALA A 607 -21.77 0.34 -16.31
C ALA A 607 -22.29 1.61 -16.97
N ILE A 608 -21.71 1.96 -18.12
CA ILE A 608 -22.21 3.02 -19.03
C ILE A 608 -22.36 2.46 -20.44
N VAL A 609 -23.22 3.07 -21.24
CA VAL A 609 -23.37 2.72 -22.65
C VAL A 609 -22.63 3.75 -23.49
N ARG A 610 -21.72 3.28 -24.35
CA ARG A 610 -20.98 4.10 -25.28
C ARG A 610 -20.85 3.33 -26.61
N ASP A 611 -21.12 3.99 -27.72
CA ASP A 611 -21.08 3.39 -29.08
C ASP A 611 -21.89 2.09 -29.20
N GLY A 612 -23.03 2.03 -28.51
CA GLY A 612 -23.90 0.85 -28.47
C GLY A 612 -23.38 -0.34 -27.61
N HIS A 613 -22.25 -0.19 -26.95
CA HIS A 613 -21.61 -1.21 -26.12
C HIS A 613 -21.55 -0.81 -24.64
N GLU A 614 -21.47 -1.81 -23.76
CA GLU A 614 -21.36 -1.58 -22.33
C GLU A 614 -19.88 -1.42 -21.92
N TRP A 615 -19.51 -0.22 -21.54
CA TRP A 615 -18.23 0.10 -20.92
C TRP A 615 -18.35 0.13 -19.41
N MET A 616 -17.22 0.00 -18.69
CA MET A 616 -17.22 -0.04 -17.24
C MET A 616 -16.27 1.00 -16.64
N TRP A 617 -16.74 1.66 -15.61
CA TRP A 617 -15.89 2.33 -14.63
C TRP A 617 -15.57 1.36 -13.50
N PHE A 618 -14.29 1.07 -13.28
CA PHE A 618 -13.78 0.41 -12.07
C PHE A 618 -13.13 1.49 -11.19
N GLY A 619 -13.90 2.06 -10.25
CA GLY A 619 -13.48 3.28 -9.56
C GLY A 619 -13.36 4.44 -10.55
N ASN A 620 -12.13 4.89 -10.82
CA ASN A 620 -11.82 5.93 -11.81
C ASN A 620 -11.18 5.40 -13.11
N GLU A 621 -11.02 4.11 -13.22
CA GLU A 621 -10.48 3.50 -14.44
C GLU A 621 -11.61 3.25 -15.43
N LEU A 622 -11.60 3.99 -16.53
CA LEU A 622 -12.53 3.76 -17.65
C LEU A 622 -12.02 2.60 -18.49
N THR A 623 -12.89 1.64 -18.75
CA THR A 623 -12.53 0.45 -19.49
C THR A 623 -13.49 0.15 -20.63
N ARG A 624 -12.94 -0.36 -21.72
CA ARG A 624 -13.62 -0.77 -22.96
C ARG A 624 -13.79 -2.29 -22.96
N PRO A 625 -14.93 -2.85 -23.45
CA PRO A 625 -15.06 -4.28 -23.65
C PRO A 625 -14.03 -4.79 -24.67
N VAL A 626 -13.33 -5.87 -24.34
CA VAL A 626 -12.34 -6.50 -25.24
C VAL A 626 -12.96 -6.91 -26.58
N ALA A 627 -14.18 -7.45 -26.54
CA ALA A 627 -14.91 -7.87 -27.74
C ALA A 627 -15.20 -6.72 -28.74
N THR A 628 -15.07 -5.47 -28.32
CA THR A 628 -15.32 -4.27 -29.16
C THR A 628 -14.04 -3.63 -29.66
N ILE A 629 -12.88 -4.19 -29.37
CA ILE A 629 -11.59 -3.67 -29.87
C ILE A 629 -11.55 -3.82 -31.38
N PRO A 630 -11.46 -2.72 -32.15
CA PRO A 630 -11.45 -2.80 -33.60
C PRO A 630 -10.14 -3.41 -34.11
N PRO A 631 -10.16 -4.09 -35.25
CA PRO A 631 -8.95 -4.60 -35.90
C PRO A 631 -8.08 -3.46 -36.43
N LEU A 632 -6.77 -3.67 -36.41
CA LEU A 632 -5.84 -2.81 -37.11
C LEU A 632 -5.87 -3.16 -38.60
N SER A 633 -5.90 -2.13 -39.47
CA SER A 633 -5.89 -2.29 -40.92
C SER A 633 -4.56 -2.88 -41.41
N SER A 634 -4.62 -3.63 -42.51
CA SER A 634 -3.42 -4.06 -43.25
C SER A 634 -2.81 -2.91 -44.07
N THR A 635 -3.57 -1.85 -44.32
CA THR A 635 -3.07 -0.61 -44.96
C THR A 635 -2.90 0.47 -43.87
N PRO A 636 -1.91 1.38 -44.03
CA PRO A 636 -1.70 2.47 -43.07
C PRO A 636 -2.99 3.27 -42.84
N SER A 637 -3.40 3.36 -41.61
CA SER A 637 -4.61 4.05 -41.16
C SER A 637 -4.37 4.84 -39.89
N ASN A 638 -5.11 5.93 -39.71
CA ASN A 638 -5.03 6.73 -38.48
C ASN A 638 -5.76 6.05 -37.34
N VAL A 639 -5.05 5.92 -36.22
CA VAL A 639 -5.58 5.52 -34.94
C VAL A 639 -5.59 6.74 -34.03
N THR A 640 -6.77 7.23 -33.67
CA THR A 640 -6.93 8.42 -32.83
C THR A 640 -7.23 8.02 -31.40
N ILE A 641 -6.50 8.58 -30.41
CA ILE A 641 -6.75 8.42 -29.00
C ILE A 641 -8.08 9.10 -28.64
N GLY A 642 -8.96 8.39 -27.95
CA GLY A 642 -10.26 8.91 -27.55
C GLY A 642 -10.18 10.15 -26.65
N ALA A 643 -11.23 10.99 -26.66
CA ALA A 643 -11.26 12.26 -25.94
C ALA A 643 -11.11 12.13 -24.39
N GLU A 644 -11.45 10.98 -23.81
CA GLU A 644 -11.43 10.75 -22.37
C GLU A 644 -10.28 9.84 -21.94
N GLY A 645 -9.38 9.48 -22.86
CA GLY A 645 -8.37 8.47 -22.59
C GLY A 645 -6.96 8.88 -22.97
N TYR A 646 -6.04 8.04 -22.57
CA TYR A 646 -4.64 8.07 -22.96
C TYR A 646 -4.24 6.83 -23.73
N THR A 647 -5.17 5.87 -23.92
CA THR A 647 -4.89 4.56 -24.55
C THR A 647 -5.96 4.23 -25.58
N GLU A 648 -5.54 3.86 -26.78
CA GLU A 648 -6.41 3.30 -27.81
C GLU A 648 -5.94 1.90 -28.20
N TRP A 649 -6.87 0.95 -28.27
CA TRP A 649 -6.59 -0.45 -28.51
C TRP A 649 -6.92 -0.87 -29.94
N ARG A 650 -6.12 -1.79 -30.49
CA ARG A 650 -6.40 -2.52 -31.74
C ARG A 650 -6.12 -4.01 -31.54
N SER A 651 -6.99 -4.87 -32.10
CA SER A 651 -6.68 -6.29 -32.27
C SER A 651 -5.84 -6.46 -33.52
N VAL A 652 -4.92 -7.43 -33.52
CA VAL A 652 -4.00 -7.64 -34.63
C VAL A 652 -3.96 -9.11 -35.04
N PRO A 653 -3.92 -9.42 -36.38
CA PRO A 653 -3.53 -10.73 -36.85
C PRO A 653 -2.03 -10.96 -36.63
N ALA A 654 -1.53 -12.17 -36.88
CA ALA A 654 -0.09 -12.41 -36.91
C ALA A 654 0.52 -11.60 -38.08
N GLY A 655 1.68 -10.96 -37.82
CA GLY A 655 2.34 -10.17 -38.84
C GLY A 655 3.38 -9.22 -38.28
N THR A 656 3.70 -8.23 -39.10
CA THR A 656 4.63 -7.15 -38.73
C THR A 656 3.85 -5.85 -38.55
N LEU A 657 3.89 -5.30 -37.34
CA LEU A 657 3.30 -3.99 -37.05
C LEU A 657 4.24 -2.89 -37.54
N VAL A 658 3.68 -1.97 -38.29
CA VAL A 658 4.32 -0.73 -38.71
C VAL A 658 3.64 0.43 -38.00
N VAL A 659 4.42 1.28 -37.35
CA VAL A 659 3.94 2.47 -36.65
C VAL A 659 4.70 3.68 -37.17
N SER A 660 3.99 4.77 -37.47
CA SER A 660 4.60 6.05 -37.83
C SER A 660 3.97 7.17 -36.99
N GLY A 661 4.80 8.07 -36.48
CA GLY A 661 4.41 9.15 -35.58
C GLY A 661 5.14 9.06 -34.26
N ASP A 662 5.01 10.12 -33.44
CA ASP A 662 5.67 10.24 -32.14
C ASP A 662 4.68 9.82 -31.03
N VAL A 663 4.43 8.51 -30.94
CA VAL A 663 3.55 7.90 -29.92
C VAL A 663 4.24 6.73 -29.27
N ALA A 664 3.85 6.44 -28.02
CA ALA A 664 4.22 5.19 -27.39
C ALA A 664 3.25 4.08 -27.81
N TRP A 665 3.75 2.85 -27.87
CA TRP A 665 2.96 1.67 -28.19
C TRP A 665 3.42 0.46 -27.38
N ARG A 666 2.51 -0.51 -27.20
CA ARG A 666 2.80 -1.78 -26.53
C ARG A 666 2.04 -2.91 -27.18
N VAL A 667 2.72 -4.02 -27.41
CA VAL A 667 2.16 -5.25 -27.98
C VAL A 667 1.90 -6.26 -26.87
N PHE A 668 0.76 -6.93 -26.97
CA PHE A 668 0.33 -8.00 -26.06
C PHE A 668 -0.02 -9.26 -26.87
N ASP A 669 0.13 -10.43 -26.24
CA ASP A 669 -0.44 -11.67 -26.77
C ASP A 669 -1.97 -11.75 -26.59
N SER A 670 -2.60 -12.85 -27.02
CA SER A 670 -4.05 -13.07 -26.89
C SER A 670 -4.54 -13.17 -25.44
N THR A 671 -3.66 -13.30 -24.47
CA THR A 671 -3.96 -13.34 -23.02
C THR A 671 -3.65 -12.02 -22.32
N PHE A 672 -3.31 -10.99 -23.09
CA PHE A 672 -2.88 -9.66 -22.61
C PHE A 672 -1.56 -9.68 -21.80
N LYS A 673 -0.71 -10.69 -22.00
CA LYS A 673 0.65 -10.67 -21.51
C LYS A 673 1.48 -9.71 -22.38
N PRO A 674 2.19 -8.74 -21.77
CA PRO A 674 3.03 -7.81 -22.53
C PRO A 674 4.21 -8.53 -23.19
N LEU A 675 4.46 -8.24 -24.45
CA LEU A 675 5.54 -8.81 -25.26
C LEU A 675 6.65 -7.81 -25.53
N THR A 676 6.30 -6.62 -26.02
CA THR A 676 7.25 -5.56 -26.34
C THR A 676 6.57 -4.20 -26.30
N ALA A 677 7.37 -3.15 -26.17
CA ALA A 677 6.90 -1.76 -26.17
C ALA A 677 7.94 -0.85 -26.81
N GLY A 678 7.52 0.32 -27.27
CA GLY A 678 8.41 1.32 -27.84
C GLY A 678 7.79 2.70 -27.91
N VAL A 679 8.58 3.65 -28.41
CA VAL A 679 8.18 5.03 -28.64
C VAL A 679 8.64 5.43 -30.06
N GLY A 680 7.80 6.18 -30.73
CA GLY A 680 8.08 6.65 -32.08
C GLY A 680 7.86 5.59 -33.19
N ALA A 681 8.31 5.92 -34.39
CA ALA A 681 8.14 5.09 -35.58
C ALA A 681 8.91 3.76 -35.48
N SER A 682 8.30 2.68 -35.96
CA SER A 682 8.92 1.36 -36.06
C SER A 682 8.26 0.56 -37.18
N SER A 683 9.05 -0.28 -37.87
CA SER A 683 8.59 -1.12 -38.98
C SER A 683 8.91 -2.61 -38.83
N THR A 684 9.38 -3.04 -37.63
CA THR A 684 9.91 -4.40 -37.43
C THR A 684 9.32 -5.10 -36.18
N ILE A 685 8.14 -4.66 -35.73
CA ILE A 685 7.52 -5.20 -34.51
C ILE A 685 6.73 -6.46 -34.87
N SER A 686 7.18 -7.62 -34.42
CA SER A 686 6.42 -8.87 -34.57
C SER A 686 5.20 -8.89 -33.65
N VAL A 687 4.05 -9.22 -34.19
CA VAL A 687 2.80 -9.39 -33.45
C VAL A 687 2.27 -10.83 -33.62
N PRO A 688 1.83 -11.49 -32.54
CA PRO A 688 1.28 -12.84 -32.62
C PRO A 688 -0.17 -12.82 -33.12
N SER A 689 -0.64 -13.95 -33.62
CA SER A 689 -2.04 -14.15 -33.97
C SER A 689 -2.97 -13.94 -32.78
N GLY A 690 -4.03 -13.16 -32.97
CA GLY A 690 -5.00 -12.83 -31.93
C GLY A 690 -4.44 -11.91 -30.83
N GLY A 691 -3.31 -11.28 -31.06
CA GLY A 691 -2.71 -10.32 -30.14
C GLY A 691 -3.40 -8.94 -30.18
N PHE A 692 -2.90 -8.05 -29.35
CA PHE A 692 -3.40 -6.69 -29.22
C PHE A 692 -2.26 -5.68 -29.23
N VAL A 693 -2.57 -4.48 -29.71
CA VAL A 693 -1.67 -3.32 -29.60
C VAL A 693 -2.42 -2.20 -28.88
N ALA A 694 -1.77 -1.63 -27.88
CA ALA A 694 -2.17 -0.37 -27.27
C ALA A 694 -1.29 0.75 -27.79
N PHE A 695 -1.91 1.82 -28.27
CA PHE A 695 -1.27 3.07 -28.64
C PHE A 695 -1.55 4.11 -27.56
N PHE A 696 -0.56 4.92 -27.23
CA PHE A 696 -0.64 5.86 -26.11
C PHE A 696 -0.33 7.28 -26.57
N GLY A 697 -1.12 8.22 -26.09
CA GLY A 697 -0.93 9.64 -26.36
C GLY A 697 -1.93 10.48 -25.56
N GLY A 698 -1.84 11.80 -25.69
CA GLY A 698 -2.87 12.67 -25.14
C GLY A 698 -4.21 12.50 -25.89
N PRO A 699 -5.35 12.86 -25.24
CA PRO A 699 -6.66 12.86 -25.90
C PRO A 699 -6.62 13.60 -27.24
N GLY A 700 -7.16 12.99 -28.30
CA GLY A 700 -7.20 13.53 -29.64
C GLY A 700 -5.90 13.38 -30.47
N SER A 701 -4.80 12.92 -29.87
CA SER A 701 -3.59 12.59 -30.66
C SER A 701 -3.83 11.40 -31.57
N ALA A 702 -3.12 11.37 -32.71
CA ALA A 702 -3.27 10.33 -33.71
C ALA A 702 -1.92 9.72 -34.08
N VAL A 703 -1.94 8.46 -34.46
CA VAL A 703 -0.82 7.69 -34.97
C VAL A 703 -1.25 6.99 -36.25
N THR A 704 -0.38 6.90 -37.26
CA THR A 704 -0.62 6.05 -38.41
C THR A 704 -0.01 4.68 -38.19
N ALA A 705 -0.82 3.63 -38.31
CA ALA A 705 -0.36 2.26 -38.08
C ALA A 705 -1.02 1.27 -39.05
N SER A 706 -0.32 0.15 -39.30
CA SER A 706 -0.82 -1.00 -40.06
C SER A 706 -0.16 -2.28 -39.60
N VAL A 707 -0.74 -3.43 -39.96
CA VAL A 707 -0.12 -4.75 -39.75
C VAL A 707 -0.09 -5.50 -41.08
N SER A 708 1.10 -5.95 -41.51
CA SER A 708 1.33 -6.66 -42.79
C SER A 708 1.70 -8.12 -42.56
#